data_bc3d57358e4740f1bfee01ea69bcf195
#
_entry.id   bc3d57358e4740f1bfee01ea69bcf195
#
_cell.length_a   1.000
_cell.length_b   1.000
_cell.length_c   1.000
_cell.angle_alpha   90.00
_cell.angle_beta   90.00
_cell.angle_gamma   90.00
#
_symmetry.space_group_name_H-M   'P 1'
#
loop_
_entity.id
_entity.type
_entity.pdbx_description
1 polymer ?
#
loop_
_entity_poly.entity_id
_entity_poly.type
_entity_poly.pdbx_seq_one_letter_code
_entity_poly.pdbx_strand_id
1 'polypeptide(L)'
;MKPSLLALSLAVALATTAAHATDTPAATAAASTGTDDPTAAGNQPVTRDLSTIDVSAKLDKARNTLSPDTGSSQYVIDQKAITQLPLGAATPMNQVLLQAPGVVQDSYGGLHVRGDHANLQYRIDGVIIPESISGFGQSLDARTIQSVSLLDGALPAQYGLRTAAVVDITTKSGSALGNGGSVGMTTGSYGTFNPNVSLWGSSGPWSAFFTANYMENDVGIENPTASRTPIHDHTNQTKAFGDVSYLIDSDTRLSFLFGVANNRFQIPNNPDQTPQFGYLDITNFNSANLNEQQNEQTRFGVLALQGKLGATDYQVSLGQRYSGLQYMPDDIGDLMFNGVAGAINQSDRASTLQVDFSTPMGDNHTLRYGLYGSFDHAGTNTNSLVFPANPDGSQASTVPFNIFTSDQITAKTWSAYVQDEWSIGENWTVNYGLRGDQYQAFNTTASQLSPRLGMVWQATSSTTVHAGYSRYFTPPATELISSTDLEAFANTTNAVKNYGDNTPLAERSNYFDLGVSQSLGSDWTLGLDTYYRTVSRLQDEGQFGTALVYSTFNYKYGRVNGAEFTANYSAGPLSAYFNFSYTKAMGKDVMTSQYNFSPVDLAYIANNYIYLDHDQKFTSSGGLNYALSDATKVGADYLFGTGLRKDGSVPNGGTLPDYFQLNLNVSHDFTFDHFGQLHTQLALINALDRTYELRDGTGIGVGAPQYGPRRGLYLSLQKDF
;
A
#
# COMPACT_ATOMS: atom_id res chain seq x y z
N MET A 1 2.69 -32.18 8.02
CA MET A 1 2.10 -32.00 9.38
C MET A 1 1.41 -30.65 9.38
N LYS A 2 0.09 -30.64 9.49
CA LYS A 2 -0.74 -29.42 9.37
C LYS A 2 -0.49 -28.49 10.56
N PRO A 3 0.01 -27.26 10.39
CA PRO A 3 0.21 -26.32 11.50
C PRO A 3 -1.06 -25.60 11.97
N SER A 4 -2.20 -25.89 11.32
CA SER A 4 -3.45 -25.14 11.51
C SER A 4 -4.18 -25.36 12.86
N LEU A 5 -3.93 -26.44 13.56
CA LEU A 5 -4.62 -26.74 14.82
C LEU A 5 -3.99 -26.09 16.06
N LEU A 6 -2.71 -25.73 15.99
CA LEU A 6 -2.00 -25.13 17.15
C LEU A 6 -2.32 -23.64 17.33
N ALA A 7 -2.51 -22.90 16.25
CA ALA A 7 -2.86 -21.48 16.31
C ALA A 7 -4.30 -21.26 16.80
N LEU A 8 -5.23 -22.14 16.40
CA LEU A 8 -6.63 -22.07 16.86
C LEU A 8 -6.77 -22.47 18.34
N SER A 9 -5.96 -23.42 18.79
CA SER A 9 -5.95 -23.86 20.20
C SER A 9 -5.39 -22.78 21.13
N LEU A 10 -4.46 -21.97 20.68
CA LEU A 10 -3.89 -20.87 21.48
C LEU A 10 -4.86 -19.68 21.59
N ALA A 11 -5.60 -19.37 20.54
CA ALA A 11 -6.62 -18.31 20.55
C ALA A 11 -7.81 -18.64 21.46
N VAL A 12 -8.25 -19.90 21.49
CA VAL A 12 -9.32 -20.38 22.37
C VAL A 12 -8.86 -20.42 23.84
N ALA A 13 -7.59 -20.76 24.12
CA ALA A 13 -7.05 -20.79 25.46
C ALA A 13 -6.89 -19.37 26.08
N LEU A 14 -6.57 -18.35 25.26
CA LEU A 14 -6.50 -16.96 25.69
C LEU A 14 -7.89 -16.34 25.94
N ALA A 15 -8.90 -16.75 25.17
CA ALA A 15 -10.27 -16.28 25.36
C ALA A 15 -10.93 -16.83 26.65
N THR A 16 -10.55 -18.05 27.09
CA THR A 16 -11.13 -18.66 28.30
C THR A 16 -10.54 -18.13 29.61
N THR A 17 -9.36 -17.51 29.60
CA THR A 17 -8.75 -16.91 30.80
C THR A 17 -9.23 -15.48 31.08
N ALA A 18 -9.82 -14.79 30.09
CA ALA A 18 -10.40 -13.45 30.28
C ALA A 18 -11.82 -13.45 30.89
N ALA A 19 -12.50 -14.60 30.94
CA ALA A 19 -13.89 -14.71 31.40
C ALA A 19 -14.08 -14.85 32.93
N HIS A 20 -13.03 -14.67 33.74
CA HIS A 20 -13.10 -14.76 35.21
C HIS A 20 -12.67 -13.46 35.91
N ALA A 21 -13.19 -12.30 35.47
CA ALA A 21 -13.13 -11.09 36.23
C ALA A 21 -14.52 -10.82 36.84
N THR A 22 -14.55 -10.88 38.15
CA THR A 22 -15.67 -10.86 39.07
C THR A 22 -16.63 -9.69 38.93
N ASP A 23 -17.92 -10.01 39.03
CA ASP A 23 -19.04 -9.10 39.27
C ASP A 23 -18.83 -8.27 40.57
N THR A 24 -18.91 -6.94 40.47
CA THR A 24 -19.18 -6.05 41.58
C THR A 24 -20.41 -5.21 41.27
N PRO A 25 -21.41 -5.14 42.12
CA PRO A 25 -22.71 -4.56 41.78
C PRO A 25 -22.70 -3.05 41.74
N ALA A 26 -23.45 -2.54 40.76
CA ALA A 26 -23.72 -1.12 40.55
C ALA A 26 -24.39 -0.45 41.76
N ALA A 27 -23.77 0.59 42.31
CA ALA A 27 -24.36 1.47 43.33
C ALA A 27 -25.27 2.50 42.64
N THR A 28 -26.53 2.46 42.98
CA THR A 28 -27.56 3.45 42.67
C THR A 28 -27.23 4.81 43.34
N ALA A 29 -27.08 5.85 42.53
CA ALA A 29 -26.95 7.21 43.01
C ALA A 29 -28.34 7.79 43.40
N ALA A 30 -28.52 8.06 44.66
CA ALA A 30 -29.66 8.85 45.17
C ALA A 30 -29.34 10.34 45.09
N ALA A 31 -30.25 11.12 44.50
CA ALA A 31 -30.19 12.56 44.49
C ALA A 31 -30.48 13.14 45.90
N SER A 32 -29.63 14.00 46.40
CA SER A 32 -29.91 14.84 47.56
C SER A 32 -29.76 16.31 47.19
N THR A 33 -30.87 17.03 47.31
CA THR A 33 -30.94 18.48 47.34
C THR A 33 -30.44 19.02 48.67
N GLY A 34 -29.50 19.97 48.66
CA GLY A 34 -29.03 20.67 49.85
C GLY A 34 -28.51 22.06 49.49
N THR A 35 -29.07 23.01 50.16
CA THR A 35 -29.00 24.46 50.06
C THR A 35 -27.64 25.06 50.36
N ASP A 36 -27.40 26.23 49.77
CA ASP A 36 -26.25 27.13 49.85
C ASP A 36 -25.88 27.59 51.26
N ASP A 37 -24.56 27.73 51.50
CA ASP A 37 -23.97 28.80 52.32
C ASP A 37 -22.53 29.13 51.85
N PRO A 38 -22.18 30.40 51.58
CA PRO A 38 -20.89 30.77 51.00
C PRO A 38 -19.95 31.33 52.08
N THR A 39 -18.83 30.65 52.35
CA THR A 39 -17.60 31.31 52.80
C THR A 39 -16.48 30.30 52.98
N ALA A 40 -15.46 30.39 52.14
CA ALA A 40 -14.04 30.37 52.46
C ALA A 40 -13.18 30.12 51.22
N ALA A 41 -12.49 31.14 50.79
CA ALA A 41 -11.49 31.10 49.77
C ALA A 41 -10.29 30.24 50.14
N GLY A 42 -10.01 29.26 49.36
CA GLY A 42 -8.76 28.49 49.35
C GLY A 42 -8.48 28.07 47.92
N ASN A 43 -7.68 28.85 47.17
CA ASN A 43 -7.16 28.50 45.89
C ASN A 43 -6.22 27.29 46.03
N GLN A 44 -6.76 26.09 45.92
CA GLN A 44 -5.98 24.91 45.52
C GLN A 44 -6.16 24.69 44.01
N PRO A 45 -5.07 24.51 43.26
CA PRO A 45 -5.20 24.12 41.87
C PRO A 45 -5.88 22.75 41.82
N VAL A 46 -7.09 22.70 41.24
CA VAL A 46 -7.78 21.44 40.94
C VAL A 46 -6.97 20.77 39.86
N THR A 47 -6.03 19.92 40.21
CA THR A 47 -5.45 18.93 39.33
C THR A 47 -6.59 17.98 38.94
N ARG A 48 -7.23 18.24 37.80
CA ARG A 48 -8.06 17.22 37.13
C ARG A 48 -7.12 16.08 36.77
N ASP A 49 -7.19 14.96 37.45
CA ASP A 49 -6.64 13.71 36.95
C ASP A 49 -7.39 13.38 35.65
N LEU A 50 -6.74 13.66 34.50
CA LEU A 50 -7.24 13.26 33.20
C LEU A 50 -7.28 11.74 33.19
N SER A 51 -8.38 11.15 32.72
CA SER A 51 -8.45 9.70 32.54
C SER A 51 -7.39 9.24 31.48
N THR A 52 -6.94 7.99 31.58
CA THR A 52 -6.00 7.41 30.60
C THR A 52 -6.51 7.56 29.16
N ILE A 53 -7.82 7.50 28.96
CA ILE A 53 -8.48 7.68 27.66
C ILE A 53 -8.29 9.12 27.18
N ASP A 54 -8.51 10.13 28.02
CA ASP A 54 -8.35 11.55 27.67
C ASP A 54 -6.91 11.89 27.33
N VAL A 55 -5.95 11.34 28.08
CA VAL A 55 -4.51 11.51 27.83
C VAL A 55 -4.11 10.86 26.51
N SER A 56 -4.57 9.64 26.22
CA SER A 56 -4.29 8.96 24.97
C SER A 56 -4.87 9.72 23.77
N ALA A 57 -6.11 10.20 23.86
CA ALA A 57 -6.73 11.01 22.81
C ALA A 57 -5.99 12.34 22.56
N LYS A 58 -5.49 12.99 23.61
CA LYS A 58 -4.65 14.20 23.52
C LYS A 58 -3.34 13.90 22.76
N LEU A 59 -2.68 12.79 23.09
CA LEU A 59 -1.43 12.38 22.45
C LEU A 59 -1.66 11.93 20.98
N ASP A 60 -2.76 11.26 20.68
CA ASP A 60 -3.12 10.91 19.30
C ASP A 60 -3.39 12.16 18.45
N LYS A 61 -4.10 13.15 19.04
CA LYS A 61 -4.28 14.46 18.38
C LYS A 61 -2.94 15.16 18.18
N ALA A 62 -2.05 15.20 19.17
CA ALA A 62 -0.73 15.81 19.04
C ALA A 62 0.11 15.11 17.97
N ARG A 63 0.06 13.77 17.87
CA ARG A 63 0.73 13.03 16.81
C ARG A 63 0.21 13.42 15.42
N ASN A 64 -1.11 13.53 15.26
CA ASN A 64 -1.69 13.92 13.98
C ASN A 64 -1.34 15.37 13.59
N THR A 65 -1.11 16.26 14.58
CA THR A 65 -0.67 17.64 14.33
C THR A 65 0.83 17.79 14.02
N LEU A 66 1.62 16.70 14.14
CA LEU A 66 2.99 16.67 13.59
C LEU A 66 2.98 16.80 12.06
N SER A 67 1.90 16.40 11.39
CA SER A 67 1.70 16.61 9.95
C SER A 67 0.94 17.92 9.72
N PRO A 68 1.35 18.76 8.75
CA PRO A 68 0.66 20.01 8.44
C PRO A 68 -0.67 19.74 7.73
N ASP A 69 -1.59 20.69 7.84
CA ASP A 69 -2.71 20.79 6.93
C ASP A 69 -2.15 21.07 5.52
N THR A 70 -2.37 20.12 4.62
CA THR A 70 -1.75 20.18 3.30
C THR A 70 -2.57 21.02 2.33
N GLY A 71 -1.89 21.83 1.52
CA GLY A 71 -2.48 22.44 0.33
C GLY A 71 -2.42 21.51 -0.89
N SER A 72 -2.56 20.20 -0.67
CA SER A 72 -2.49 19.14 -1.68
C SER A 72 -3.74 18.25 -1.59
N SER A 73 -3.94 17.39 -2.58
CA SER A 73 -5.05 16.44 -2.58
C SER A 73 -4.93 15.46 -1.42
N GLN A 74 -5.98 15.30 -0.66
CA GLN A 74 -6.10 14.32 0.41
C GLN A 74 -7.41 13.55 0.26
N TYR A 75 -7.30 12.23 0.18
CA TYR A 75 -8.46 11.34 0.16
C TYR A 75 -8.44 10.43 1.38
N VAL A 76 -9.45 10.57 2.25
CA VAL A 76 -9.53 9.85 3.53
C VAL A 76 -10.57 8.74 3.43
N ILE A 77 -10.18 7.51 3.75
CA ILE A 77 -11.04 6.35 3.88
C ILE A 77 -11.01 5.93 5.35
N ASP A 78 -12.08 6.22 6.07
CA ASP A 78 -12.21 5.87 7.48
C ASP A 78 -12.69 4.42 7.69
N GLN A 79 -12.68 3.96 8.94
CA GLN A 79 -13.14 2.61 9.28
C GLN A 79 -14.58 2.36 8.83
N LYS A 80 -15.47 3.38 8.89
CA LYS A 80 -16.86 3.24 8.47
C LYS A 80 -16.93 2.97 6.96
N ALA A 81 -16.17 3.71 6.15
CA ALA A 81 -16.08 3.48 4.72
C ALA A 81 -15.52 2.08 4.40
N ILE A 82 -14.45 1.64 5.10
CA ILE A 82 -13.89 0.29 4.92
C ILE A 82 -14.93 -0.80 5.24
N THR A 83 -15.67 -0.68 6.34
CA THR A 83 -16.69 -1.69 6.72
C THR A 83 -17.90 -1.69 5.78
N GLN A 84 -18.13 -0.64 5.03
CA GLN A 84 -19.18 -0.54 4.03
C GLN A 84 -18.79 -1.12 2.67
N LEU A 85 -17.50 -1.41 2.43
CA LEU A 85 -17.05 -2.14 1.24
C LEU A 85 -17.63 -3.55 1.21
N PRO A 86 -17.74 -4.19 0.04
CA PRO A 86 -18.40 -5.49 -0.11
C PRO A 86 -17.85 -6.60 0.79
N LEU A 87 -16.52 -6.65 0.98
CA LEU A 87 -15.89 -7.61 1.89
C LEU A 87 -15.68 -7.04 3.31
N GLY A 88 -16.13 -5.82 3.58
CA GLY A 88 -15.96 -5.16 4.86
C GLY A 88 -14.49 -5.09 5.29
N ALA A 89 -14.21 -5.38 6.56
CA ALA A 89 -12.86 -5.42 7.10
C ALA A 89 -11.97 -6.55 6.54
N ALA A 90 -12.54 -7.49 5.76
CA ALA A 90 -11.79 -8.52 5.04
C ALA A 90 -11.31 -8.04 3.65
N THR A 91 -11.65 -6.81 3.25
CA THR A 91 -11.21 -6.22 1.98
C THR A 91 -9.67 -6.12 1.96
N PRO A 92 -8.99 -6.64 0.93
CA PRO A 92 -7.55 -6.44 0.77
C PRO A 92 -7.17 -4.97 0.73
N MET A 93 -6.01 -4.60 1.27
CA MET A 93 -5.59 -3.20 1.39
C MET A 93 -5.49 -2.47 0.04
N ASN A 94 -5.02 -3.15 -1.01
CA ASN A 94 -5.01 -2.60 -2.36
C ASN A 94 -6.41 -2.27 -2.88
N GLN A 95 -7.41 -3.11 -2.61
CA GLN A 95 -8.80 -2.87 -2.99
C GLN A 95 -9.43 -1.69 -2.22
N VAL A 96 -9.00 -1.45 -0.98
CA VAL A 96 -9.38 -0.25 -0.23
C VAL A 96 -8.83 1.00 -0.93
N LEU A 97 -7.55 1.00 -1.32
CA LEU A 97 -6.90 2.14 -1.97
C LEU A 97 -7.42 2.42 -3.39
N LEU A 98 -7.88 1.38 -4.11
CA LEU A 98 -8.53 1.55 -5.43
C LEU A 98 -9.83 2.37 -5.38
N GLN A 99 -10.39 2.60 -4.20
CA GLN A 99 -11.54 3.50 -4.04
C GLN A 99 -11.15 4.98 -4.14
N ALA A 100 -9.86 5.32 -4.02
CA ALA A 100 -9.38 6.69 -4.18
C ALA A 100 -9.24 7.09 -5.65
N PRO A 101 -9.36 8.40 -6.00
CA PRO A 101 -9.20 8.86 -7.37
C PRO A 101 -7.78 8.63 -7.88
N GLY A 102 -7.64 8.39 -9.17
CA GLY A 102 -6.33 8.26 -9.83
C GLY A 102 -5.50 7.03 -9.47
N VAL A 103 -6.06 6.10 -8.67
CA VAL A 103 -5.40 4.84 -8.31
C VAL A 103 -5.76 3.76 -9.31
N VAL A 104 -4.75 3.05 -9.80
CA VAL A 104 -4.87 1.96 -10.77
C VAL A 104 -4.18 0.73 -10.21
N GLN A 105 -4.76 -0.43 -10.41
CA GLN A 105 -4.14 -1.71 -10.11
C GLN A 105 -3.44 -2.24 -11.37
N ASP A 106 -2.23 -2.69 -11.16
CA ASP A 106 -1.43 -3.43 -12.12
C ASP A 106 -1.32 -4.92 -11.70
N SER A 107 -0.43 -5.62 -12.36
CA SER A 107 -0.04 -6.99 -12.08
C SER A 107 0.33 -7.20 -10.62
N TYR A 108 0.01 -8.37 -10.09
CA TYR A 108 0.38 -8.80 -8.73
C TYR A 108 -0.13 -7.88 -7.62
N GLY A 109 -1.25 -7.22 -7.86
CA GLY A 109 -1.84 -6.29 -6.91
C GLY A 109 -1.06 -4.99 -6.73
N GLY A 110 -0.09 -4.69 -7.58
CA GLY A 110 0.65 -3.43 -7.59
C GLY A 110 -0.28 -2.24 -7.78
N LEU A 111 0.00 -1.13 -7.09
CA LEU A 111 -0.78 0.10 -7.17
C LEU A 111 0.03 1.23 -7.78
N HIS A 112 -0.58 1.95 -8.69
CA HIS A 112 -0.06 3.17 -9.29
C HIS A 112 -0.99 4.33 -9.00
N VAL A 113 -0.44 5.46 -8.58
CA VAL A 113 -1.18 6.68 -8.32
C VAL A 113 -0.77 7.75 -9.32
N ARG A 114 -1.74 8.33 -10.02
CA ARG A 114 -1.51 9.37 -11.03
C ARG A 114 -0.50 8.95 -12.12
N GLY A 115 -0.47 7.65 -12.44
CA GLY A 115 0.41 7.10 -13.46
C GLY A 115 1.90 7.07 -13.07
N ASP A 116 2.21 7.03 -11.77
CA ASP A 116 3.57 6.83 -11.25
C ASP A 116 3.75 5.36 -10.85
N HIS A 117 4.88 4.76 -11.18
CA HIS A 117 5.10 3.33 -10.96
C HIS A 117 5.43 3.04 -9.48
N ALA A 118 4.55 2.31 -8.80
CA ALA A 118 4.74 1.74 -7.44
C ALA A 118 5.47 2.63 -6.42
N ASN A 119 5.51 3.94 -6.64
CA ASN A 119 6.31 4.93 -5.92
C ASN A 119 5.53 5.50 -4.72
N LEU A 120 5.01 4.58 -3.88
CA LEU A 120 4.19 4.88 -2.71
C LEU A 120 5.02 4.86 -1.43
N GLN A 121 4.80 5.83 -0.54
CA GLN A 121 5.34 5.81 0.81
C GLN A 121 4.25 5.37 1.79
N TYR A 122 4.49 4.29 2.53
CA TYR A 122 3.62 3.86 3.62
C TYR A 122 4.08 4.45 4.95
N ARG A 123 3.14 5.04 5.68
CA ARG A 123 3.33 5.50 7.05
C ARG A 123 2.31 4.83 7.96
N ILE A 124 2.74 4.44 9.14
CA ILE A 124 1.86 3.92 10.19
C ILE A 124 2.05 4.79 11.43
N ASP A 125 0.98 5.45 11.85
CA ASP A 125 0.99 6.36 13.00
C ASP A 125 2.11 7.41 12.91
N GLY A 126 2.28 7.98 11.71
CA GLY A 126 3.29 9.02 11.40
C GLY A 126 4.70 8.49 11.13
N VAL A 127 4.97 7.18 11.33
CA VAL A 127 6.30 6.58 11.11
C VAL A 127 6.40 5.98 9.70
N ILE A 128 7.46 6.32 8.98
CA ILE A 128 7.76 5.72 7.67
C ILE A 128 8.11 4.25 7.86
N ILE A 129 7.35 3.38 7.22
CA ILE A 129 7.69 1.96 7.12
C ILE A 129 8.45 1.77 5.81
N PRO A 130 9.71 1.29 5.85
CA PRO A 130 10.46 0.98 4.65
C PRO A 130 9.72 -0.01 3.75
N GLU A 131 9.91 0.11 2.45
CA GLU A 131 9.28 -0.75 1.46
C GLU A 131 9.60 -2.23 1.66
N SER A 132 8.73 -3.07 1.11
CA SER A 132 8.81 -4.52 1.23
C SER A 132 9.02 -5.11 -0.17
N ILE A 133 9.84 -6.17 -0.28
CA ILE A 133 10.04 -6.92 -1.53
C ILE A 133 8.75 -7.63 -1.98
N SER A 134 7.71 -7.62 -1.20
CA SER A 134 6.46 -8.31 -1.52
C SER A 134 5.88 -7.84 -2.84
N GLY A 135 5.76 -8.74 -3.82
CA GLY A 135 5.15 -8.48 -5.12
C GLY A 135 3.64 -8.77 -5.12
N PHE A 136 3.18 -9.79 -4.41
CA PHE A 136 1.78 -10.26 -4.46
C PHE A 136 1.01 -10.02 -3.16
N GLY A 137 1.70 -9.94 -2.04
CA GLY A 137 1.10 -9.87 -0.71
C GLY A 137 1.04 -8.45 -0.18
N GLN A 138 0.01 -8.14 0.58
CA GLN A 138 -0.09 -6.92 1.35
C GLN A 138 0.38 -7.18 2.78
N SER A 139 1.27 -6.36 3.30
CA SER A 139 1.85 -6.54 4.65
C SER A 139 0.84 -6.29 5.77
N LEU A 140 -0.19 -5.48 5.51
CA LEU A 140 -1.19 -5.08 6.48
C LEU A 140 -2.57 -5.63 6.13
N ASP A 141 -3.34 -5.91 7.17
CA ASP A 141 -4.76 -6.25 7.07
C ASP A 141 -5.62 -5.01 7.36
N ALA A 142 -6.71 -4.81 6.60
CA ALA A 142 -7.59 -3.65 6.79
C ALA A 142 -8.25 -3.61 8.18
N ARG A 143 -8.29 -4.72 8.92
CA ARG A 143 -8.76 -4.78 10.31
C ARG A 143 -7.91 -3.96 11.27
N THR A 144 -6.65 -3.70 10.91
CA THR A 144 -5.71 -2.85 11.67
C THR A 144 -6.10 -1.37 11.63
N ILE A 145 -6.80 -0.95 10.57
CA ILE A 145 -6.93 0.44 10.16
C ILE A 145 -8.09 1.12 10.87
N GLN A 146 -7.83 2.29 11.48
CA GLN A 146 -8.84 3.25 11.91
C GLN A 146 -9.19 4.21 10.78
N SER A 147 -8.18 4.69 10.04
CA SER A 147 -8.32 5.47 8.82
C SER A 147 -7.07 5.34 7.96
N VAL A 148 -7.21 5.50 6.66
CA VAL A 148 -6.11 5.65 5.72
C VAL A 148 -6.32 6.93 4.92
N SER A 149 -5.28 7.75 4.85
CA SER A 149 -5.25 8.96 4.03
C SER A 149 -4.30 8.74 2.86
N LEU A 150 -4.78 8.86 1.65
CA LEU A 150 -3.96 8.97 0.47
C LEU A 150 -3.66 10.44 0.23
N LEU A 151 -2.37 10.82 0.34
CA LEU A 151 -1.87 12.17 0.15
C LEU A 151 -1.05 12.19 -1.12
N ASP A 152 -1.40 13.04 -2.07
CA ASP A 152 -0.68 13.20 -3.32
C ASP A 152 -0.55 14.66 -3.73
N GLY A 153 0.17 14.95 -4.82
CA GLY A 153 0.37 16.33 -5.28
C GLY A 153 1.62 16.99 -4.74
N ALA A 154 1.55 18.31 -4.53
CA ALA A 154 2.66 19.10 -4.03
C ALA A 154 2.74 19.09 -2.49
N LEU A 155 3.21 17.99 -1.93
CA LEU A 155 3.28 17.78 -0.48
C LEU A 155 4.34 18.66 0.21
N PRO A 156 4.14 19.04 1.50
CA PRO A 156 5.10 19.78 2.32
C PRO A 156 6.45 19.05 2.51
N ALA A 157 7.45 19.77 3.06
CA ALA A 157 8.84 19.29 3.17
C ALA A 157 9.02 18.05 4.06
N GLN A 158 8.10 17.79 4.98
CA GLN A 158 8.05 16.58 5.80
C GLN A 158 7.94 15.30 4.95
N TYR A 159 7.27 15.39 3.80
CA TYR A 159 7.08 14.26 2.90
C TYR A 159 8.17 14.23 1.81
N GLY A 160 8.65 13.04 1.50
CA GLY A 160 9.71 12.89 0.51
C GLY A 160 10.10 11.42 0.29
N LEU A 161 11.13 11.19 -0.52
CA LEU A 161 11.67 9.89 -0.92
C LEU A 161 10.76 9.10 -1.87
N ARG A 162 9.46 9.33 -1.87
CA ARG A 162 8.48 8.79 -2.83
C ARG A 162 7.57 9.93 -3.30
N THR A 163 7.10 9.88 -4.53
CA THR A 163 6.45 11.01 -5.20
C THR A 163 5.06 10.71 -5.74
N ALA A 164 4.68 9.43 -5.87
CA ALA A 164 3.34 9.07 -6.34
C ALA A 164 2.28 9.48 -5.31
N ALA A 165 2.41 8.96 -4.11
CA ALA A 165 1.56 9.33 -2.98
C ALA A 165 2.15 8.86 -1.64
N VAL A 166 1.61 9.39 -0.55
CA VAL A 166 1.81 8.88 0.81
C VAL A 166 0.52 8.19 1.26
N VAL A 167 0.64 6.92 1.63
CA VAL A 167 -0.41 6.14 2.26
C VAL A 167 -0.21 6.25 3.77
N ASP A 168 -0.91 7.19 4.40
CA ASP A 168 -0.79 7.46 5.84
C ASP A 168 -1.89 6.73 6.61
N ILE A 169 -1.48 5.73 7.37
CA ILE A 169 -2.36 4.81 8.09
C ILE A 169 -2.38 5.19 9.56
N THR A 170 -3.55 5.51 10.08
CA THR A 170 -3.82 5.58 11.51
C THR A 170 -4.38 4.23 11.95
N THR A 171 -3.74 3.62 12.96
CA THR A 171 -4.16 2.32 13.46
C THR A 171 -5.20 2.43 14.55
N LYS A 172 -5.95 1.35 14.78
CA LYS A 172 -6.85 1.21 15.93
C LYS A 172 -6.04 1.18 17.22
N SER A 173 -6.55 1.85 18.26
CA SER A 173 -5.93 1.91 19.57
C SER A 173 -6.80 1.21 20.62
N GLY A 174 -6.19 0.47 21.50
CA GLY A 174 -6.88 -0.17 22.63
C GLY A 174 -7.53 0.81 23.60
N SER A 175 -6.96 2.02 23.74
CA SER A 175 -7.53 3.07 24.59
C SER A 175 -8.81 3.68 24.00
N ALA A 176 -8.95 3.72 22.68
CA ALA A 176 -10.11 4.29 22.00
C ALA A 176 -11.29 3.30 21.90
N LEU A 177 -11.01 1.99 21.87
CA LEU A 177 -12.02 0.94 21.67
C LEU A 177 -12.65 0.40 22.96
N GLY A 178 -12.07 0.74 24.14
CA GLY A 178 -12.46 0.12 25.41
C GLY A 178 -11.77 -1.24 25.58
N ASN A 179 -12.39 -2.16 26.36
CA ASN A 179 -11.87 -3.51 26.55
C ASN A 179 -12.76 -4.52 25.84
N GLY A 180 -12.17 -5.38 25.02
CA GLY A 180 -12.96 -6.38 24.27
C GLY A 180 -12.13 -7.08 23.22
N GLY A 181 -12.83 -7.78 22.35
CA GLY A 181 -12.25 -8.48 21.21
C GLY A 181 -13.29 -8.85 20.18
N SER A 182 -12.83 -9.38 19.06
CA SER A 182 -13.70 -9.98 18.04
C SER A 182 -13.09 -11.24 17.49
N VAL A 183 -13.95 -12.18 17.12
CA VAL A 183 -13.60 -13.32 16.29
C VAL A 183 -14.48 -13.31 15.05
N GLY A 184 -13.90 -13.65 13.92
CA GLY A 184 -14.64 -13.62 12.67
C GLY A 184 -14.12 -14.63 11.67
N MET A 185 -14.92 -14.83 10.62
CA MET A 185 -14.57 -15.69 9.50
C MET A 185 -15.24 -15.18 8.23
N THR A 186 -14.48 -15.12 7.14
CA THR A 186 -15.01 -14.93 5.78
C THR A 186 -14.79 -16.21 4.99
N THR A 187 -15.85 -16.68 4.32
CA THR A 187 -15.81 -17.86 3.45
C THR A 187 -16.58 -17.61 2.16
N GLY A 188 -16.32 -18.38 1.11
CA GLY A 188 -17.06 -18.18 -0.14
C GLY A 188 -16.43 -18.86 -1.35
N SER A 189 -16.63 -18.25 -2.50
CA SER A 189 -16.10 -18.71 -3.78
C SER A 189 -14.59 -18.94 -3.76
N TYR A 190 -14.11 -19.79 -4.65
CA TYR A 190 -12.68 -20.12 -4.83
C TYR A 190 -12.04 -20.73 -3.57
N GLY A 191 -12.79 -21.52 -2.79
CA GLY A 191 -12.26 -22.14 -1.59
C GLY A 191 -11.89 -21.16 -0.47
N THR A 192 -12.37 -19.90 -0.52
CA THR A 192 -11.99 -18.87 0.44
C THR A 192 -12.35 -19.26 1.86
N PHE A 193 -11.31 -19.23 2.74
CA PHE A 193 -11.40 -19.43 4.17
C PHE A 193 -10.48 -18.41 4.87
N ASN A 194 -11.06 -17.46 5.62
CA ASN A 194 -10.33 -16.35 6.25
C ASN A 194 -10.82 -16.14 7.70
N PRO A 195 -10.43 -17.02 8.66
CA PRO A 195 -10.63 -16.77 10.09
C PRO A 195 -9.74 -15.62 10.58
N ASN A 196 -10.27 -14.85 11.54
CA ASN A 196 -9.57 -13.74 12.15
C ASN A 196 -9.90 -13.58 13.63
N VAL A 197 -9.00 -12.89 14.35
CA VAL A 197 -9.19 -12.49 15.74
C VAL A 197 -8.62 -11.09 15.92
N SER A 198 -9.32 -10.26 16.69
CA SER A 198 -8.80 -8.97 17.15
C SER A 198 -9.06 -8.83 18.64
N LEU A 199 -8.08 -8.28 19.37
CA LEU A 199 -8.13 -8.05 20.80
C LEU A 199 -7.70 -6.61 21.10
N TRP A 200 -8.38 -5.95 22.00
CA TRP A 200 -8.03 -4.59 22.39
C TRP A 200 -8.38 -4.32 23.84
N GLY A 201 -7.65 -3.39 24.45
CA GLY A 201 -7.93 -3.00 25.80
C GLY A 201 -6.95 -1.99 26.38
N SER A 202 -7.33 -1.45 27.54
CA SER A 202 -6.48 -0.58 28.32
C SER A 202 -6.63 -0.88 29.82
N SER A 203 -5.52 -0.77 30.57
CA SER A 203 -5.50 -0.94 32.03
C SER A 203 -4.39 -0.11 32.62
N GLY A 204 -4.73 0.84 33.51
CA GLY A 204 -3.79 1.82 34.03
C GLY A 204 -3.08 2.58 32.88
N PRO A 205 -1.75 2.68 32.87
CA PRO A 205 -1.02 3.36 31.82
C PRO A 205 -0.87 2.54 30.50
N TRP A 206 -1.28 1.28 30.48
CA TRP A 206 -1.14 0.39 29.34
C TRP A 206 -2.34 0.44 28.40
N SER A 207 -2.07 0.40 27.11
CA SER A 207 -3.05 0.20 26.05
C SER A 207 -2.49 -0.77 25.02
N ALA A 208 -3.33 -1.66 24.49
CA ALA A 208 -2.92 -2.62 23.48
C ALA A 208 -4.04 -2.87 22.45
N PHE A 209 -3.64 -3.04 21.21
CA PHE A 209 -4.45 -3.56 20.13
C PHE A 209 -3.67 -4.68 19.43
N PHE A 210 -4.34 -5.76 19.10
CA PHE A 210 -3.77 -6.89 18.38
C PHE A 210 -4.78 -7.43 17.39
N THR A 211 -4.35 -7.78 16.19
CA THR A 211 -5.16 -8.52 15.20
C THR A 211 -4.32 -9.55 14.46
N ALA A 212 -4.94 -10.68 14.14
CA ALA A 212 -4.33 -11.72 13.32
C ALA A 212 -5.39 -12.39 12.44
N ASN A 213 -4.97 -12.80 11.25
CA ASN A 213 -5.79 -13.59 10.34
C ASN A 213 -4.96 -14.65 9.60
N TYR A 214 -5.64 -15.69 9.20
CA TYR A 214 -5.18 -16.64 8.20
C TYR A 214 -6.13 -16.57 7.01
N MET A 215 -5.62 -16.62 5.80
CA MET A 215 -6.42 -16.63 4.57
C MET A 215 -5.89 -17.69 3.63
N GLU A 216 -6.78 -18.49 3.07
CA GLU A 216 -6.48 -19.36 1.93
C GLU A 216 -7.58 -19.25 0.88
N ASN A 217 -7.21 -19.39 -0.38
CA ASN A 217 -8.11 -19.52 -1.52
C ASN A 217 -7.35 -20.02 -2.76
N ASP A 218 -8.09 -20.22 -3.87
CA ASP A 218 -7.57 -20.70 -5.16
C ASP A 218 -7.55 -19.56 -6.22
N VAL A 219 -7.37 -18.32 -5.79
CA VAL A 219 -7.18 -17.11 -6.63
C VAL A 219 -6.14 -16.20 -5.97
N GLY A 220 -4.92 -16.73 -5.82
CA GLY A 220 -3.84 -16.05 -5.13
C GLY A 220 -3.30 -14.85 -5.89
N ILE A 221 -3.17 -14.96 -7.20
CA ILE A 221 -2.73 -13.91 -8.12
C ILE A 221 -3.61 -13.92 -9.37
N GLU A 222 -3.35 -12.98 -10.29
CA GLU A 222 -4.16 -12.83 -11.50
C GLU A 222 -4.04 -14.06 -12.41
N ASN A 223 -5.17 -14.63 -12.79
CA ASN A 223 -5.23 -15.77 -13.71
C ASN A 223 -4.73 -15.37 -15.11
N PRO A 224 -3.80 -16.11 -15.74
CA PRO A 224 -3.36 -15.84 -17.12
C PRO A 224 -4.42 -16.15 -18.18
N THR A 225 -5.57 -16.69 -17.80
CA THR A 225 -6.69 -16.99 -18.68
C THR A 225 -8.00 -16.38 -18.19
N ALA A 226 -8.97 -16.26 -19.09
CA ALA A 226 -10.32 -15.81 -18.77
C ALA A 226 -11.16 -16.87 -17.99
N SER A 227 -10.58 -17.98 -17.60
CA SER A 227 -11.28 -19.07 -16.89
C SER A 227 -11.77 -18.63 -15.53
N ARG A 228 -12.89 -19.21 -15.07
CA ARG A 228 -13.36 -19.10 -13.67
C ARG A 228 -12.63 -20.03 -12.70
N THR A 229 -11.94 -21.01 -13.23
CA THR A 229 -11.20 -22.01 -12.48
C THR A 229 -9.73 -21.93 -12.88
N PRO A 230 -8.95 -21.06 -12.21
CA PRO A 230 -7.50 -21.00 -12.46
C PRO A 230 -6.87 -22.35 -12.11
N ILE A 231 -5.80 -22.67 -12.81
CA ILE A 231 -5.02 -23.88 -12.58
C ILE A 231 -3.79 -23.48 -11.80
N HIS A 232 -3.48 -24.17 -10.68
CA HIS A 232 -2.30 -23.93 -9.86
C HIS A 232 -2.24 -22.47 -9.32
N ASP A 233 -3.30 -22.02 -8.61
CA ASP A 233 -3.41 -20.67 -8.08
C ASP A 233 -3.76 -20.64 -6.59
N HIS A 234 -3.42 -21.72 -5.88
CA HIS A 234 -3.65 -21.79 -4.44
C HIS A 234 -2.72 -20.82 -3.69
N THR A 235 -3.31 -20.09 -2.73
CA THR A 235 -2.54 -19.23 -1.81
C THR A 235 -2.91 -19.52 -0.37
N ASN A 236 -1.94 -19.36 0.53
CA ASN A 236 -2.20 -19.21 1.94
C ASN A 236 -1.37 -18.04 2.52
N GLN A 237 -2.01 -17.22 3.32
CA GLN A 237 -1.43 -16.01 3.88
C GLN A 237 -1.73 -15.95 5.37
N THR A 238 -0.75 -15.56 6.16
CA THR A 238 -0.90 -15.29 7.60
C THR A 238 -0.41 -13.89 7.88
N LYS A 239 -1.24 -13.08 8.51
CA LYS A 239 -0.90 -11.71 8.90
C LYS A 239 -1.21 -11.50 10.37
N ALA A 240 -0.35 -10.74 11.05
CA ALA A 240 -0.59 -10.28 12.40
C ALA A 240 -0.04 -8.87 12.56
N PHE A 241 -0.73 -8.06 13.35
CA PHE A 241 -0.31 -6.72 13.73
C PHE A 241 -0.62 -6.49 15.20
N GLY A 242 0.24 -5.73 15.89
CA GLY A 242 0.02 -5.30 17.24
C GLY A 242 0.58 -3.91 17.50
N ASP A 243 -0.12 -3.15 18.35
CA ASP A 243 0.32 -1.92 18.97
C ASP A 243 0.19 -2.07 20.50
N VAL A 244 1.27 -1.82 21.21
CA VAL A 244 1.31 -1.78 22.68
C VAL A 244 1.88 -0.44 23.09
N SER A 245 1.11 0.33 23.85
CA SER A 245 1.48 1.67 24.30
C SER A 245 1.51 1.76 25.81
N TYR A 246 2.44 2.54 26.35
CA TYR A 246 2.61 2.84 27.76
C TYR A 246 2.68 4.35 27.98
N LEU A 247 1.77 4.91 28.77
CA LEU A 247 1.79 6.30 29.20
C LEU A 247 2.82 6.45 30.33
N ILE A 248 3.92 7.14 30.06
CA ILE A 248 4.95 7.46 31.04
C ILE A 248 4.42 8.52 32.02
N ASP A 249 3.76 9.53 31.45
CA ASP A 249 3.07 10.60 32.13
C ASP A 249 1.95 11.19 31.25
N SER A 250 1.34 12.33 31.62
CA SER A 250 0.25 12.98 30.88
C SER A 250 0.67 13.55 29.50
N ASP A 251 1.94 13.66 29.25
CA ASP A 251 2.48 14.31 28.05
C ASP A 251 3.47 13.41 27.28
N THR A 252 3.72 12.17 27.76
CA THR A 252 4.72 11.27 27.16
C THR A 252 4.20 9.84 27.06
N ARG A 253 4.30 9.26 25.88
CA ARG A 253 3.90 7.89 25.56
C ARG A 253 5.04 7.14 24.86
N LEU A 254 5.29 5.92 25.26
CA LEU A 254 6.12 4.95 24.54
C LEU A 254 5.21 3.93 23.87
N SER A 255 5.38 3.72 22.56
CA SER A 255 4.61 2.74 21.77
C SER A 255 5.55 1.75 21.10
N PHE A 256 5.12 0.50 21.03
CA PHE A 256 5.76 -0.55 20.24
C PHE A 256 4.74 -1.12 19.26
N LEU A 257 4.98 -0.85 17.96
CA LEU A 257 4.21 -1.40 16.86
C LEU A 257 4.98 -2.54 16.21
N PHE A 258 4.30 -3.62 15.83
CA PHE A 258 4.90 -4.71 15.09
C PHE A 258 3.93 -5.31 14.09
N GLY A 259 4.46 -5.83 12.99
CA GLY A 259 3.69 -6.52 11.97
C GLY A 259 4.44 -7.71 11.41
N VAL A 260 3.70 -8.75 11.05
CA VAL A 260 4.21 -9.97 10.42
C VAL A 260 3.26 -10.36 9.30
N ALA A 261 3.81 -10.65 8.12
CA ALA A 261 3.10 -11.28 7.02
C ALA A 261 3.95 -12.42 6.45
N ASN A 262 3.32 -13.58 6.24
CA ASN A 262 3.91 -14.72 5.54
C ASN A 262 2.90 -15.19 4.50
N ASN A 263 3.26 -15.10 3.23
CA ASN A 263 2.38 -15.40 2.11
C ASN A 263 3.04 -16.47 1.24
N ARG A 264 2.23 -17.42 0.79
CA ARG A 264 2.65 -18.47 -0.13
C ARG A 264 1.68 -18.51 -1.29
N PHE A 265 2.25 -18.51 -2.48
CA PHE A 265 1.53 -18.50 -3.74
C PHE A 265 1.97 -19.67 -4.61
N GLN A 266 1.03 -20.35 -5.22
CA GLN A 266 1.25 -21.03 -6.49
C GLN A 266 1.17 -19.97 -7.59
N ILE A 267 1.97 -20.12 -8.64
CA ILE A 267 1.89 -19.26 -9.82
C ILE A 267 0.88 -19.89 -10.78
N PRO A 268 -0.17 -19.20 -11.20
CA PRO A 268 -1.23 -19.78 -12.01
C PRO A 268 -0.73 -20.12 -13.43
N ASN A 269 -1.08 -21.32 -13.89
CA ASN A 269 -0.63 -21.87 -15.16
C ASN A 269 -1.48 -21.39 -16.33
N ASN A 270 -0.81 -21.10 -17.46
CA ASN A 270 -1.46 -20.92 -18.76
C ASN A 270 -1.46 -22.28 -19.50
N PRO A 271 -2.60 -22.98 -19.61
CA PRO A 271 -2.66 -24.28 -20.25
C PRO A 271 -2.49 -24.17 -21.77
N ASP A 272 -2.23 -25.33 -22.41
CA ASP A 272 -2.14 -25.49 -23.87
C ASP A 272 -0.99 -24.73 -24.54
N GLN A 273 0.04 -24.34 -23.78
CA GLN A 273 1.26 -23.79 -24.34
C GLN A 273 2.09 -24.88 -25.04
N THR A 274 2.78 -24.49 -26.12
CA THR A 274 3.69 -25.38 -26.83
C THR A 274 5.12 -25.14 -26.37
N PRO A 275 5.87 -26.17 -25.94
CA PRO A 275 7.28 -26.04 -25.62
C PRO A 275 8.09 -25.40 -26.75
N GLN A 276 8.98 -24.47 -26.39
CA GLN A 276 9.89 -23.78 -27.30
C GLN A 276 11.25 -24.48 -27.37
N PHE A 277 11.59 -25.23 -26.32
CA PHE A 277 12.90 -25.87 -26.12
C PHE A 277 12.73 -27.35 -25.80
N GLY A 278 13.73 -28.16 -26.15
CA GLY A 278 13.83 -29.57 -25.72
C GLY A 278 14.69 -29.69 -24.46
N TYR A 279 14.32 -30.59 -23.57
CA TYR A 279 15.09 -30.87 -22.34
C TYR A 279 15.46 -32.36 -22.32
N LEU A 280 16.75 -32.67 -22.46
CA LEU A 280 17.26 -34.05 -22.59
C LEU A 280 16.49 -34.80 -23.69
N ASP A 281 15.84 -35.92 -23.33
CA ASP A 281 15.00 -36.70 -24.24
C ASP A 281 13.51 -36.31 -24.16
N ILE A 282 13.16 -35.28 -23.37
CA ILE A 282 11.80 -34.78 -23.19
C ILE A 282 11.53 -33.73 -24.28
N THR A 283 10.55 -33.96 -25.11
CA THR A 283 10.15 -33.02 -26.18
C THR A 283 8.76 -32.43 -26.00
N ASN A 284 8.04 -32.87 -24.96
CA ASN A 284 6.70 -32.38 -24.67
C ASN A 284 6.49 -32.31 -23.14
N PHE A 285 5.90 -31.23 -22.71
CA PHE A 285 5.48 -30.97 -21.33
C PHE A 285 4.10 -30.30 -21.35
N ASN A 286 3.18 -30.73 -20.51
CA ASN A 286 1.87 -30.08 -20.42
C ASN A 286 1.96 -28.87 -19.49
N SER A 287 1.80 -27.66 -20.03
CA SER A 287 1.88 -26.41 -19.25
C SER A 287 0.86 -26.30 -18.10
N ALA A 288 -0.24 -27.06 -18.15
CA ALA A 288 -1.16 -27.19 -17.02
C ALA A 288 -0.55 -27.87 -15.79
N ASN A 289 0.61 -28.51 -15.92
CA ASN A 289 1.32 -29.20 -14.85
C ASN A 289 2.51 -28.41 -14.29
N LEU A 290 2.74 -27.18 -14.73
CA LEU A 290 3.77 -26.30 -14.14
C LEU A 290 3.56 -26.19 -12.63
N ASN A 291 4.66 -26.23 -11.86
CA ASN A 291 4.62 -26.19 -10.39
C ASN A 291 5.52 -25.08 -9.83
N GLU A 292 5.33 -23.88 -10.35
CA GLU A 292 6.02 -22.70 -9.88
C GLU A 292 5.41 -22.16 -8.59
N GLN A 293 6.24 -21.69 -7.66
CA GLN A 293 5.79 -21.23 -6.34
C GLN A 293 6.55 -19.97 -5.92
N GLN A 294 5.88 -19.12 -5.12
CA GLN A 294 6.51 -17.98 -4.49
C GLN A 294 6.15 -17.91 -3.00
N ASN A 295 7.17 -17.67 -2.17
CA ASN A 295 7.01 -17.40 -0.75
C ASN A 295 7.47 -15.98 -0.45
N GLU A 296 6.67 -15.24 0.32
CA GLU A 296 6.98 -13.88 0.75
C GLU A 296 6.90 -13.76 2.26
N GLN A 297 7.80 -12.96 2.82
CA GLN A 297 7.84 -12.69 4.26
C GLN A 297 8.10 -11.21 4.49
N THR A 298 7.29 -10.60 5.36
CA THR A 298 7.55 -9.26 5.86
C THR A 298 7.40 -9.25 7.37
N ARG A 299 8.35 -8.63 8.07
CA ARG A 299 8.32 -8.43 9.52
C ARG A 299 8.85 -7.04 9.82
N PHE A 300 8.16 -6.30 10.64
CA PHE A 300 8.65 -5.02 11.10
C PHE A 300 8.35 -4.81 12.58
N GLY A 301 9.16 -3.98 13.22
CA GLY A 301 8.94 -3.48 14.56
C GLY A 301 9.38 -2.03 14.65
N VAL A 302 8.59 -1.20 15.32
CA VAL A 302 8.85 0.23 15.54
C VAL A 302 8.69 0.53 17.02
N LEU A 303 9.71 1.12 17.62
CA LEU A 303 9.65 1.72 18.94
C LEU A 303 9.55 3.23 18.78
N ALA A 304 8.46 3.84 19.24
CA ALA A 304 8.18 5.26 19.10
C ALA A 304 7.99 5.91 20.48
N LEU A 305 8.76 6.95 20.76
CA LEU A 305 8.58 7.84 21.90
C LEU A 305 7.95 9.13 21.40
N GLN A 306 6.75 9.40 21.85
CA GLN A 306 6.00 10.61 21.56
C GLN A 306 5.83 11.44 22.82
N GLY A 307 5.94 12.75 22.72
CA GLY A 307 5.76 13.60 23.89
C GLY A 307 5.75 15.08 23.58
N LYS A 308 5.83 15.86 24.65
CA LYS A 308 5.83 17.32 24.62
C LYS A 308 7.00 17.90 25.43
N LEU A 309 7.76 18.81 24.83
CA LEU A 309 8.82 19.58 25.47
C LEU A 309 8.44 21.08 25.47
N GLY A 310 7.83 21.54 26.57
CA GLY A 310 7.26 22.88 26.62
C GLY A 310 6.11 23.04 25.62
N ALA A 311 6.26 23.90 24.60
CA ALA A 311 5.28 24.07 23.56
C ALA A 311 5.48 23.11 22.36
N THR A 312 6.60 22.41 22.27
CA THR A 312 7.00 21.58 21.14
C THR A 312 6.48 20.15 21.31
N ASP A 313 5.67 19.68 20.38
CA ASP A 313 5.33 18.26 20.24
C ASP A 313 6.45 17.54 19.47
N TYR A 314 6.77 16.30 19.86
CA TYR A 314 7.80 15.50 19.22
C TYR A 314 7.42 14.03 19.10
N GLN A 315 8.01 13.37 18.11
CA GLN A 315 8.05 11.92 17.97
C GLN A 315 9.45 11.47 17.53
N VAL A 316 10.00 10.52 18.27
CA VAL A 316 11.27 9.85 17.93
C VAL A 316 10.98 8.38 17.75
N SER A 317 11.33 7.81 16.62
CA SER A 317 11.08 6.40 16.35
C SER A 317 12.31 5.68 15.81
N LEU A 318 12.47 4.45 16.27
CA LEU A 318 13.45 3.48 15.79
C LEU A 318 12.69 2.31 15.17
N GLY A 319 13.00 1.99 13.93
CA GLY A 319 12.35 0.93 13.18
C GLY A 319 13.31 -0.11 12.68
N GLN A 320 12.83 -1.34 12.59
CA GLN A 320 13.48 -2.41 11.83
C GLN A 320 12.44 -3.11 10.98
N ARG A 321 12.82 -3.43 9.73
CA ARG A 321 12.03 -4.25 8.82
C ARG A 321 12.92 -5.33 8.20
N TYR A 322 12.37 -6.53 8.08
CA TYR A 322 12.87 -7.61 7.23
C TYR A 322 11.82 -7.92 6.17
N SER A 323 12.26 -8.07 4.94
CA SER A 323 11.44 -8.53 3.81
C SER A 323 12.22 -9.60 3.05
N GLY A 324 11.54 -10.63 2.57
CA GLY A 324 12.14 -11.70 1.78
C GLY A 324 11.15 -12.26 0.77
N LEU A 325 11.67 -12.63 -0.39
CA LEU A 325 10.97 -13.30 -1.47
C LEU A 325 11.79 -14.49 -1.92
N GLN A 326 11.13 -15.62 -2.05
CA GLN A 326 11.69 -16.84 -2.63
C GLN A 326 10.79 -17.30 -3.76
N TYR A 327 11.31 -17.27 -4.98
CA TYR A 327 10.67 -17.87 -6.15
C TYR A 327 11.32 -19.22 -6.46
N MET A 328 10.49 -20.23 -6.71
CA MET A 328 10.89 -21.60 -7.03
C MET A 328 10.28 -21.98 -8.39
N PRO A 329 11.10 -22.16 -9.42
CA PRO A 329 10.65 -22.55 -10.75
C PRO A 329 10.21 -24.02 -10.80
N ASP A 330 9.50 -24.40 -11.86
CA ASP A 330 9.44 -25.76 -12.35
C ASP A 330 10.62 -26.01 -13.29
N ASP A 331 11.66 -26.67 -12.83
CA ASP A 331 12.91 -26.82 -13.58
C ASP A 331 12.72 -27.39 -15.00
N ILE A 332 11.79 -28.33 -15.20
CA ILE A 332 11.54 -28.92 -16.50
C ILE A 332 10.66 -28.03 -17.36
N GLY A 333 9.53 -27.62 -16.80
CA GLY A 333 8.56 -26.80 -17.51
C GLY A 333 9.12 -25.46 -17.95
N ASP A 334 9.73 -24.72 -17.02
CA ASP A 334 10.32 -23.41 -17.32
C ASP A 334 11.43 -23.49 -18.37
N LEU A 335 12.29 -24.49 -18.28
CA LEU A 335 13.29 -24.73 -19.32
C LEU A 335 12.65 -25.01 -20.69
N MET A 336 11.56 -25.77 -20.75
CA MET A 336 10.92 -26.12 -21.99
C MET A 336 10.09 -24.98 -22.61
N PHE A 337 9.47 -24.12 -21.76
CA PHE A 337 8.67 -22.99 -22.26
C PHE A 337 9.49 -21.71 -22.42
N ASN A 338 10.38 -21.44 -21.48
CA ASN A 338 11.06 -20.15 -21.31
C ASN A 338 12.56 -20.21 -21.66
N GLY A 339 13.15 -21.40 -21.73
CA GLY A 339 14.60 -21.59 -21.93
C GLY A 339 15.44 -21.24 -20.70
N VAL A 340 14.80 -20.93 -19.58
CA VAL A 340 15.44 -20.64 -18.29
C VAL A 340 14.53 -21.09 -17.17
N ALA A 341 15.08 -21.74 -16.16
CA ALA A 341 14.43 -22.01 -14.88
C ALA A 341 15.26 -21.34 -13.76
N GLY A 342 14.81 -20.20 -13.28
CA GLY A 342 15.55 -19.33 -12.36
C GLY A 342 14.98 -19.36 -10.96
N ALA A 343 15.63 -20.08 -10.03
CA ALA A 343 15.34 -19.97 -8.61
C ALA A 343 15.92 -18.66 -8.05
N ILE A 344 15.10 -17.88 -7.33
CA ILE A 344 15.45 -16.56 -6.84
C ILE A 344 15.20 -16.50 -5.34
N ASN A 345 16.15 -15.95 -4.60
CA ASN A 345 16.03 -15.67 -3.19
C ASN A 345 16.49 -14.23 -2.93
N GLN A 346 15.56 -13.35 -2.66
CA GLN A 346 15.80 -11.94 -2.32
C GLN A 346 15.51 -11.71 -0.84
N SER A 347 16.30 -10.86 -0.21
CA SER A 347 16.02 -10.38 1.14
C SER A 347 16.50 -8.95 1.32
N ASP A 348 15.78 -8.20 2.13
CA ASP A 348 16.18 -6.86 2.53
C ASP A 348 15.92 -6.63 4.02
N ARG A 349 16.86 -5.95 4.68
CA ARG A 349 16.80 -5.55 6.08
C ARG A 349 17.04 -4.07 6.19
N ALA A 350 16.01 -3.33 6.59
CA ALA A 350 16.06 -1.91 6.82
C ALA A 350 16.10 -1.59 8.32
N SER A 351 16.98 -0.67 8.73
CA SER A 351 17.01 -0.07 10.06
C SER A 351 16.80 1.42 9.92
N THR A 352 15.82 2.00 10.63
CA THR A 352 15.44 3.41 10.48
C THR A 352 15.47 4.18 11.79
N LEU A 353 15.79 5.45 11.67
CA LEU A 353 15.61 6.47 12.70
C LEU A 353 14.78 7.60 12.08
N GLN A 354 13.70 8.00 12.74
CA GLN A 354 12.90 9.15 12.37
C GLN A 354 12.68 10.04 13.60
N VAL A 355 12.81 11.34 13.40
CA VAL A 355 12.60 12.35 14.45
C VAL A 355 11.81 13.50 13.83
N ASP A 356 10.66 13.81 14.42
CA ASP A 356 9.79 14.89 13.98
C ASP A 356 9.45 15.79 15.16
N PHE A 357 9.47 17.10 14.92
CA PHE A 357 9.09 18.15 15.88
C PHE A 357 8.07 19.09 15.26
N SER A 358 7.15 19.58 16.11
CA SER A 358 6.19 20.64 15.78
C SER A 358 6.17 21.68 16.90
N THR A 359 6.53 22.91 16.59
CA THR A 359 6.66 24.00 17.55
C THR A 359 5.80 25.18 17.14
N PRO A 360 4.73 25.51 17.88
CA PRO A 360 4.01 26.76 17.70
C PRO A 360 4.93 27.96 17.98
N MET A 361 4.96 28.92 17.06
CA MET A 361 5.74 30.16 17.18
C MET A 361 4.82 31.37 17.11
N GLY A 362 4.40 31.87 18.26
CA GLY A 362 3.34 32.88 18.37
C GLY A 362 1.98 32.30 17.96
N ASP A 363 1.08 33.16 17.49
CA ASP A 363 -0.32 32.78 17.18
C ASP A 363 -0.50 32.28 15.76
N ASN A 364 0.44 32.55 14.85
CA ASN A 364 0.23 32.39 13.41
C ASN A 364 1.22 31.47 12.71
N HIS A 365 2.24 30.96 13.41
CA HIS A 365 3.26 30.12 12.83
C HIS A 365 3.38 28.78 13.54
N THR A 366 3.57 27.72 12.77
CA THR A 366 3.94 26.41 13.28
C THR A 366 5.19 25.91 12.56
N LEU A 367 6.31 25.94 13.25
CA LEU A 367 7.58 25.43 12.70
C LEU A 367 7.64 23.93 12.88
N ARG A 368 7.79 23.17 11.77
CA ARG A 368 8.02 21.72 11.78
C ARG A 368 9.41 21.41 11.22
N TYR A 369 10.11 20.50 11.87
CA TYR A 369 11.45 20.09 11.44
C TYR A 369 11.73 18.69 11.88
N GLY A 370 12.58 18.00 11.13
CA GLY A 370 12.85 16.59 11.42
C GLY A 370 14.01 16.01 10.62
N LEU A 371 14.35 14.78 11.02
CA LEU A 371 15.42 13.98 10.43
C LEU A 371 14.88 12.58 10.14
N TYR A 372 15.37 11.97 9.07
CA TYR A 372 15.15 10.58 8.73
C TYR A 372 16.47 9.95 8.29
N GLY A 373 16.73 8.74 8.76
CA GLY A 373 17.86 7.92 8.32
C GLY A 373 17.41 6.48 8.10
N SER A 374 17.86 5.86 6.99
CA SER A 374 17.70 4.43 6.71
C SER A 374 19.02 3.79 6.33
N PHE A 375 19.22 2.57 6.83
CA PHE A 375 20.31 1.67 6.47
C PHE A 375 19.68 0.37 5.97
N ASP A 376 19.85 0.10 4.68
CA ASP A 376 19.24 -1.03 4.00
C ASP A 376 20.33 -2.02 3.55
N HIS A 377 20.12 -3.30 3.83
CA HIS A 377 20.98 -4.40 3.38
C HIS A 377 20.14 -5.36 2.55
N ALA A 378 20.22 -5.19 1.23
CA ALA A 378 19.56 -6.07 0.27
C ALA A 378 20.52 -7.15 -0.23
N GLY A 379 20.02 -8.36 -0.40
CA GLY A 379 20.76 -9.49 -0.96
C GLY A 379 19.89 -10.25 -1.96
N THR A 380 20.47 -10.60 -3.11
CA THR A 380 19.85 -11.43 -4.14
C THR A 380 20.75 -12.59 -4.46
N ASN A 381 20.22 -13.81 -4.36
CA ASN A 381 20.87 -15.02 -4.81
C ASN A 381 20.00 -15.67 -5.89
N THR A 382 20.60 -16.01 -7.03
CA THR A 382 19.92 -16.74 -8.10
C THR A 382 20.64 -18.02 -8.42
N ASN A 383 19.87 -19.03 -8.79
CA ASN A 383 20.35 -20.27 -9.40
C ASN A 383 19.52 -20.54 -10.64
N SER A 384 20.06 -20.27 -11.79
CA SER A 384 19.36 -20.36 -13.06
C SER A 384 19.87 -21.53 -13.90
N LEU A 385 18.99 -22.47 -14.23
CA LEU A 385 19.23 -23.46 -15.27
C LEU A 385 18.94 -22.83 -16.62
N VAL A 386 19.88 -22.92 -17.55
CA VAL A 386 19.77 -22.38 -18.93
C VAL A 386 20.37 -23.35 -19.93
N PHE A 387 19.95 -23.25 -21.18
CA PHE A 387 20.60 -23.99 -22.26
C PHE A 387 21.72 -23.15 -22.93
N PRO A 388 22.77 -23.81 -23.46
CA PRO A 388 23.67 -23.17 -24.41
C PRO A 388 22.89 -22.72 -25.64
N ALA A 389 23.21 -21.55 -26.19
CA ALA A 389 22.59 -21.04 -27.40
C ALA A 389 23.62 -20.85 -28.54
N ASN A 390 23.14 -21.00 -29.75
CA ASN A 390 23.84 -20.63 -30.98
C ASN A 390 23.91 -19.09 -31.11
N PRO A 391 24.75 -18.55 -32.00
CA PRO A 391 24.84 -17.10 -32.23
C PRO A 391 23.53 -16.43 -32.68
N ASP A 392 22.58 -17.19 -33.19
CA ASP A 392 21.23 -16.70 -33.54
C ASP A 392 20.22 -16.75 -32.39
N GLY A 393 20.65 -17.21 -31.22
CA GLY A 393 19.82 -17.34 -30.02
C GLY A 393 19.05 -18.67 -29.94
N SER A 394 19.13 -19.54 -30.96
CA SER A 394 18.48 -20.86 -30.91
C SER A 394 19.21 -21.82 -29.94
N GLN A 395 18.49 -22.77 -29.36
CA GLN A 395 19.05 -23.78 -28.48
C GLN A 395 20.14 -24.61 -29.17
N ALA A 396 21.34 -24.66 -28.58
CA ALA A 396 22.47 -25.42 -29.11
C ALA A 396 22.57 -26.84 -28.52
N SER A 397 22.02 -27.07 -27.33
CA SER A 397 22.04 -28.36 -26.62
C SER A 397 20.80 -28.51 -25.76
N THR A 398 20.27 -29.73 -25.63
CA THR A 398 19.18 -30.08 -24.72
C THR A 398 19.65 -30.32 -23.27
N VAL A 399 20.94 -30.25 -23.02
CA VAL A 399 21.55 -30.38 -21.69
C VAL A 399 21.76 -29.00 -21.10
N PRO A 400 21.02 -28.61 -20.04
CA PRO A 400 21.20 -27.31 -19.39
C PRO A 400 22.43 -27.30 -18.49
N PHE A 401 22.84 -26.10 -18.07
CA PHE A 401 23.84 -25.89 -17.03
C PHE A 401 23.38 -24.78 -16.07
N ASN A 402 23.98 -24.74 -14.89
CA ASN A 402 23.66 -23.77 -13.85
C ASN A 402 24.48 -22.49 -13.97
N ILE A 403 23.83 -21.35 -13.78
CA ILE A 403 24.44 -20.05 -13.53
C ILE A 403 24.05 -19.61 -12.12
N PHE A 404 25.04 -19.38 -11.27
CA PHE A 404 24.83 -18.88 -9.91
C PHE A 404 25.27 -17.42 -9.84
N THR A 405 24.42 -16.57 -9.29
CA THR A 405 24.79 -15.21 -8.94
C THR A 405 24.47 -14.94 -7.47
N SER A 406 25.27 -14.11 -6.82
CA SER A 406 25.07 -13.73 -5.43
C SER A 406 25.57 -12.32 -5.22
N ASP A 407 24.64 -11.41 -4.92
CA ASP A 407 24.94 -10.00 -4.75
C ASP A 407 24.38 -9.46 -3.44
N GLN A 408 25.12 -8.52 -2.87
CA GLN A 408 24.73 -7.81 -1.67
C GLN A 408 24.91 -6.30 -1.86
N ILE A 409 23.90 -5.55 -1.48
CA ILE A 409 23.88 -4.10 -1.61
C ILE A 409 23.64 -3.49 -0.24
N THR A 410 24.39 -2.45 0.08
CA THR A 410 24.09 -1.59 1.21
C THR A 410 23.71 -0.21 0.70
N ALA A 411 22.51 0.24 1.03
CA ALA A 411 22.07 1.59 0.78
C ALA A 411 21.95 2.38 2.07
N LYS A 412 22.21 3.68 1.99
CA LYS A 412 22.07 4.64 3.09
C LYS A 412 21.30 5.82 2.58
N THR A 413 20.22 6.15 3.29
CA THR A 413 19.40 7.34 2.99
C THR A 413 19.40 8.27 4.20
N TRP A 414 19.65 9.53 3.99
CA TRP A 414 19.55 10.58 4.99
C TRP A 414 18.70 11.71 4.47
N SER A 415 17.83 12.21 5.33
CA SER A 415 16.96 13.33 5.01
C SER A 415 16.85 14.27 6.20
N ALA A 416 16.78 15.57 5.91
CA ALA A 416 16.44 16.58 6.90
C ALA A 416 15.46 17.59 6.28
N TYR A 417 14.51 18.05 7.07
CA TYR A 417 13.57 19.05 6.61
C TYR A 417 13.31 20.14 7.66
N VAL A 418 12.93 21.31 7.17
CA VAL A 418 12.37 22.42 7.94
C VAL A 418 11.27 23.05 7.14
N GLN A 419 10.15 23.34 7.77
CA GLN A 419 9.00 24.01 7.15
C GLN A 419 8.25 24.86 8.15
N ASP A 420 7.65 25.94 7.69
CA ASP A 420 6.76 26.78 8.46
C ASP A 420 5.35 26.75 7.84
N GLU A 421 4.37 26.59 8.68
CA GLU A 421 2.95 26.77 8.38
C GLU A 421 2.53 28.11 8.93
N TRP A 422 2.29 29.05 8.04
CA TRP A 422 1.93 30.42 8.36
C TRP A 422 0.45 30.68 8.07
N SER A 423 -0.32 30.92 9.13
CA SER A 423 -1.71 31.37 9.06
C SER A 423 -1.78 32.87 8.87
N ILE A 424 -2.26 33.35 7.72
CA ILE A 424 -2.37 34.76 7.37
C ILE A 424 -3.83 35.18 7.49
N GLY A 425 -4.17 35.85 8.59
CA GLY A 425 -5.55 36.15 8.93
C GLY A 425 -6.36 34.86 9.15
N GLU A 426 -7.66 34.90 8.82
CA GLU A 426 -8.58 33.77 9.03
C GLU A 426 -8.70 32.83 7.82
N ASN A 427 -8.22 33.26 6.64
CA ASN A 427 -8.57 32.62 5.36
C ASN A 427 -7.40 32.03 4.59
N TRP A 428 -6.17 32.28 5.00
CA TRP A 428 -5.01 31.82 4.26
C TRP A 428 -4.05 31.02 5.13
N THR A 429 -3.60 29.89 4.62
CA THR A 429 -2.49 29.13 5.18
C THR A 429 -1.42 28.95 4.11
N VAL A 430 -0.18 29.29 4.41
CA VAL A 430 0.95 29.12 3.51
C VAL A 430 1.97 28.19 4.17
N ASN A 431 2.21 27.05 3.54
CA ASN A 431 3.27 26.14 3.92
C ASN A 431 4.48 26.36 3.03
N TYR A 432 5.63 26.68 3.60
CA TYR A 432 6.89 26.79 2.85
C TYR A 432 8.01 26.10 3.62
N GLY A 433 8.88 25.44 2.87
CA GLY A 433 9.91 24.67 3.51
C GLY A 433 11.00 24.20 2.56
N LEU A 434 11.97 23.54 3.16
CA LEU A 434 13.14 23.01 2.47
C LEU A 434 13.44 21.61 3.01
N ARG A 435 13.72 20.68 2.08
CA ARG A 435 14.16 19.33 2.40
C ARG A 435 15.48 19.05 1.70
N GLY A 436 16.43 18.48 2.44
CA GLY A 436 17.68 17.95 1.91
C GLY A 436 17.68 16.42 1.99
N ASP A 437 17.95 15.76 0.89
CA ASP A 437 18.04 14.30 0.80
C ASP A 437 19.40 13.87 0.27
N GLN A 438 19.94 12.79 0.81
CA GLN A 438 21.14 12.11 0.33
C GLN A 438 20.90 10.60 0.30
N TYR A 439 21.23 9.98 -0.81
CA TYR A 439 21.20 8.53 -1.02
C TYR A 439 22.56 8.04 -1.48
N GLN A 440 23.03 6.94 -0.91
CA GLN A 440 24.28 6.29 -1.26
C GLN A 440 24.08 4.79 -1.42
N ALA A 441 24.37 4.27 -2.61
CA ALA A 441 24.43 2.85 -2.93
C ALA A 441 25.35 2.64 -4.14
N PHE A 442 25.87 1.41 -4.38
CA PHE A 442 26.69 1.06 -5.54
C PHE A 442 27.89 1.99 -5.78
N ASN A 443 28.54 2.44 -4.73
CA ASN A 443 29.64 3.43 -4.82
C ASN A 443 29.21 4.77 -5.45
N THR A 444 27.93 5.03 -5.57
CA THR A 444 27.38 6.30 -6.04
C THR A 444 26.71 7.06 -4.90
N THR A 445 26.75 8.39 -4.99
CA THR A 445 26.03 9.26 -4.05
C THR A 445 25.20 10.23 -4.87
N ALA A 446 23.90 10.30 -4.54
CA ALA A 446 22.98 11.27 -5.10
C ALA A 446 22.39 12.12 -3.98
N SER A 447 22.28 13.42 -4.22
CA SER A 447 21.69 14.36 -3.24
C SER A 447 20.88 15.43 -3.93
N GLN A 448 19.92 16.00 -3.20
CA GLN A 448 19.12 17.12 -3.68
C GLN A 448 18.65 17.99 -2.53
N LEU A 449 18.56 19.30 -2.82
CA LEU A 449 17.83 20.25 -2.02
C LEU A 449 16.49 20.56 -2.70
N SER A 450 15.42 20.39 -1.97
CA SER A 450 14.04 20.32 -2.47
C SER A 450 13.16 21.38 -1.81
N PRO A 451 12.96 22.57 -2.44
CA PRO A 451 12.03 23.57 -1.96
C PRO A 451 10.58 23.09 -2.11
N ARG A 452 9.74 23.53 -1.19
CA ARG A 452 8.31 23.27 -1.10
C ARG A 452 7.54 24.55 -0.85
N LEU A 453 6.42 24.70 -1.51
CA LEU A 453 5.49 25.81 -1.30
C LEU A 453 4.07 25.32 -1.53
N GLY A 454 3.22 25.45 -0.53
CA GLY A 454 1.79 25.16 -0.60
C GLY A 454 1.00 26.33 -0.07
N MET A 455 -0.18 26.55 -0.60
CA MET A 455 -1.09 27.61 -0.21
C MET A 455 -2.51 27.09 -0.18
N VAL A 456 -3.22 27.35 0.90
CA VAL A 456 -4.63 27.09 1.08
C VAL A 456 -5.36 28.40 1.29
N TRP A 457 -6.41 28.60 0.53
CA TRP A 457 -7.29 29.76 0.64
C TRP A 457 -8.73 29.33 0.92
N GLN A 458 -9.24 29.68 2.10
CA GLN A 458 -10.64 29.56 2.43
C GLN A 458 -11.38 30.73 1.79
N ALA A 459 -11.76 30.58 0.51
CA ALA A 459 -12.38 31.65 -0.29
C ALA A 459 -13.75 32.07 0.25
N THR A 460 -14.53 31.10 0.76
CA THR A 460 -15.78 31.28 1.48
C THR A 460 -15.89 30.24 2.59
N SER A 461 -16.89 30.31 3.45
CA SER A 461 -17.14 29.26 4.47
C SER A 461 -17.36 27.85 3.89
N SER A 462 -17.62 27.74 2.58
CA SER A 462 -17.90 26.48 1.89
C SER A 462 -16.94 26.18 0.73
N THR A 463 -16.00 27.09 0.43
CA THR A 463 -15.09 26.94 -0.72
C THR A 463 -13.64 27.06 -0.26
N THR A 464 -12.86 26.02 -0.49
CA THR A 464 -11.42 26.00 -0.25
C THR A 464 -10.67 25.82 -1.57
N VAL A 465 -9.66 26.64 -1.81
CA VAL A 465 -8.77 26.53 -2.97
C VAL A 465 -7.37 26.25 -2.48
N HIS A 466 -6.67 25.32 -3.11
CA HIS A 466 -5.27 25.08 -2.83
C HIS A 466 -4.42 25.16 -4.09
N ALA A 467 -3.15 25.50 -3.92
CA ALA A 467 -2.13 25.46 -4.97
C ALA A 467 -0.80 25.08 -4.36
N GLY A 468 0.00 24.33 -5.09
CA GLY A 468 1.27 23.84 -4.58
C GLY A 468 2.36 23.72 -5.63
N TYR A 469 3.61 23.83 -5.16
CA TYR A 469 4.82 23.48 -5.87
C TYR A 469 5.74 22.67 -4.97
N SER A 470 6.17 21.51 -5.48
CA SER A 470 7.13 20.66 -4.77
C SER A 470 8.19 20.14 -5.71
N ARG A 471 9.45 20.27 -5.28
CA ARG A 471 10.56 19.55 -5.90
C ARG A 471 10.81 18.25 -5.15
N TYR A 472 10.89 17.12 -5.86
CA TYR A 472 11.05 15.81 -5.27
C TYR A 472 12.35 15.13 -5.66
N PHE A 473 12.85 14.31 -4.75
CA PHE A 473 13.97 13.42 -4.92
C PHE A 473 13.53 11.99 -4.52
N THR A 474 13.63 11.05 -5.47
CA THR A 474 13.25 9.66 -5.23
C THR A 474 14.46 8.77 -5.48
N PRO A 475 15.03 8.15 -4.44
CA PRO A 475 16.05 7.12 -4.61
C PRO A 475 15.42 5.87 -5.25
N PRO A 476 16.22 5.06 -5.96
CA PRO A 476 15.78 3.74 -6.39
C PRO A 476 15.37 2.87 -5.20
N ALA A 477 14.37 2.03 -5.39
CA ALA A 477 14.02 1.02 -4.40
C ALA A 477 15.16 0.01 -4.28
N THR A 478 15.75 -0.10 -3.09
CA THR A 478 16.98 -0.91 -2.89
C THR A 478 16.70 -2.38 -3.07
N GLU A 479 15.55 -2.85 -2.66
CA GLU A 479 15.10 -4.22 -2.76
C GLU A 479 14.83 -4.70 -4.20
N LEU A 480 14.50 -3.78 -5.11
CA LEU A 480 14.25 -4.07 -6.53
C LEU A 480 15.50 -4.00 -7.40
N ILE A 481 16.63 -3.61 -6.84
CA ILE A 481 17.88 -3.54 -7.60
C ILE A 481 18.40 -4.96 -7.79
N SER A 482 18.17 -5.51 -8.98
CA SER A 482 18.76 -6.78 -9.41
C SER A 482 20.21 -6.55 -9.81
N SER A 483 21.09 -7.29 -9.18
CA SER A 483 22.51 -7.36 -9.47
C SER A 483 22.86 -8.62 -10.29
N THR A 484 21.90 -9.14 -11.04
CA THR A 484 22.15 -10.29 -11.93
C THR A 484 23.32 -9.96 -12.85
N ASP A 485 24.35 -10.80 -12.80
CA ASP A 485 25.44 -10.71 -13.76
C ASP A 485 24.95 -11.11 -15.15
N LEU A 486 24.51 -10.13 -15.90
CA LEU A 486 23.93 -10.30 -17.25
C LEU A 486 24.94 -10.95 -18.20
N GLU A 487 26.24 -10.69 -18.00
CA GLU A 487 27.29 -11.26 -18.84
C GLU A 487 27.41 -12.78 -18.67
N ALA A 488 27.06 -13.31 -17.49
CA ALA A 488 27.05 -14.75 -17.25
C ALA A 488 26.03 -15.49 -18.13
N PHE A 489 25.00 -14.81 -18.58
CA PHE A 489 24.00 -15.37 -19.50
C PHE A 489 24.37 -15.25 -21.00
N ALA A 490 25.53 -14.71 -21.34
CA ALA A 490 25.99 -14.63 -22.73
C ALA A 490 26.07 -16.03 -23.34
N ASN A 491 25.60 -16.17 -24.59
CA ASN A 491 25.52 -17.44 -25.33
C ASN A 491 24.60 -18.49 -24.67
N THR A 492 23.58 -18.06 -23.96
CA THR A 492 22.53 -18.93 -23.42
C THR A 492 21.16 -18.55 -23.98
N THR A 493 20.17 -19.42 -23.77
CA THR A 493 18.76 -19.17 -24.14
C THR A 493 18.12 -17.98 -23.41
N ASN A 494 18.74 -17.50 -22.32
CA ASN A 494 18.33 -16.29 -21.61
C ASN A 494 19.32 -15.12 -21.81
N ALA A 495 20.09 -15.11 -22.88
CA ALA A 495 21.00 -14.00 -23.19
C ALA A 495 20.21 -12.73 -23.54
N VAL A 496 20.59 -11.61 -22.90
CA VAL A 496 20.00 -10.31 -23.22
C VAL A 496 20.63 -9.74 -24.49
N LYS A 497 19.85 -8.95 -25.22
CA LYS A 497 20.32 -8.35 -26.51
C LYS A 497 21.13 -7.07 -26.31
N ASN A 498 21.12 -6.48 -25.11
CA ASN A 498 21.77 -5.23 -24.82
C ASN A 498 22.35 -5.22 -23.39
N TYR A 499 23.65 -4.93 -23.27
CA TYR A 499 24.40 -4.94 -22.00
C TYR A 499 24.74 -3.51 -21.52
N GLY A 500 23.83 -2.55 -21.68
CA GLY A 500 24.05 -1.17 -21.24
C GLY A 500 24.18 -1.02 -19.71
N ASP A 501 24.40 0.20 -19.26
CA ASP A 501 24.50 0.52 -17.82
C ASP A 501 23.21 0.12 -17.09
N ASN A 502 23.35 -0.67 -16.02
CA ASN A 502 22.24 -1.21 -15.23
C ASN A 502 22.02 -0.45 -13.92
N THR A 503 22.88 0.51 -13.57
CA THR A 503 22.80 1.20 -12.28
C THR A 503 21.59 2.12 -12.25
N PRO A 504 20.56 1.85 -11.41
CA PRO A 504 19.41 2.72 -11.29
C PRO A 504 19.80 4.08 -10.74
N LEU A 505 19.20 5.14 -11.28
CA LEU A 505 19.50 6.52 -10.92
C LEU A 505 18.36 7.12 -10.10
N ALA A 506 18.70 7.97 -9.12
CA ALA A 506 17.72 8.70 -8.35
C ALA A 506 16.92 9.67 -9.26
N GLU A 507 15.60 9.56 -9.18
CA GLU A 507 14.67 10.42 -9.91
C GLU A 507 14.59 11.82 -9.30
N ARG A 508 14.29 12.82 -10.12
CA ARG A 508 14.09 14.21 -9.72
C ARG A 508 12.90 14.78 -10.46
N SER A 509 11.95 15.35 -9.71
CA SER A 509 10.78 15.93 -10.34
C SER A 509 10.40 17.30 -9.78
N ASN A 510 9.68 18.07 -10.58
CA ASN A 510 8.96 19.27 -10.17
C ASN A 510 7.47 18.99 -10.34
N TYR A 511 6.73 19.19 -9.28
CA TYR A 511 5.32 18.94 -9.19
C TYR A 511 4.56 20.24 -8.93
N PHE A 512 3.48 20.45 -9.65
CA PHE A 512 2.55 21.56 -9.50
C PHE A 512 1.15 20.99 -9.38
N ASP A 513 0.36 21.51 -8.44
CA ASP A 513 -1.05 21.22 -8.34
C ASP A 513 -1.89 22.46 -8.08
N LEU A 514 -3.16 22.34 -8.42
CA LEU A 514 -4.18 23.35 -8.17
C LEU A 514 -5.52 22.64 -8.01
N GLY A 515 -6.17 22.87 -6.89
CA GLY A 515 -7.46 22.25 -6.62
C GLY A 515 -8.44 23.18 -5.93
N VAL A 516 -9.71 22.77 -5.99
CA VAL A 516 -10.82 23.42 -5.31
C VAL A 516 -11.72 22.37 -4.67
N SER A 517 -12.11 22.61 -3.43
CA SER A 517 -13.13 21.87 -2.69
C SER A 517 -14.33 22.77 -2.38
N GLN A 518 -15.53 22.28 -2.63
CA GLN A 518 -16.77 23.01 -2.45
C GLN A 518 -17.77 22.16 -1.66
N SER A 519 -18.20 22.65 -0.49
CA SER A 519 -19.35 22.11 0.22
C SER A 519 -20.63 22.74 -0.30
N LEU A 520 -21.65 21.91 -0.58
CA LEU A 520 -22.99 22.34 -0.99
C LEU A 520 -24.00 21.92 0.07
N GLY A 521 -24.39 22.85 0.92
CA GLY A 521 -25.12 22.55 2.14
C GLY A 521 -24.30 21.70 3.12
N SER A 522 -25.00 20.86 3.89
CA SER A 522 -24.39 19.91 4.84
C SER A 522 -24.04 18.56 4.23
N ASP A 523 -24.59 18.25 3.04
CA ASP A 523 -24.73 16.89 2.54
C ASP A 523 -23.74 16.54 1.43
N TRP A 524 -23.27 17.53 0.68
CA TRP A 524 -22.37 17.33 -0.46
C TRP A 524 -21.01 18.00 -0.26
N THR A 525 -19.96 17.29 -0.67
CA THR A 525 -18.63 17.86 -0.87
C THR A 525 -18.13 17.48 -2.26
N LEU A 526 -17.78 18.48 -3.06
CA LEU A 526 -17.22 18.31 -4.41
C LEU A 526 -15.77 18.75 -4.40
N GLY A 527 -14.92 18.02 -5.11
CA GLY A 527 -13.51 18.34 -5.31
C GLY A 527 -13.14 18.30 -6.80
N LEU A 528 -12.29 19.22 -7.21
CA LEU A 528 -11.62 19.19 -8.51
C LEU A 528 -10.16 19.51 -8.29
N ASP A 529 -9.28 18.62 -8.75
CA ASP A 529 -7.84 18.77 -8.65
C ASP A 529 -7.19 18.63 -10.01
N THR A 530 -6.13 19.39 -10.27
CA THR A 530 -5.36 19.34 -11.52
C THR A 530 -3.87 19.34 -11.19
N TYR A 531 -3.09 18.52 -11.89
CA TYR A 531 -1.68 18.39 -11.61
C TYR A 531 -0.82 18.34 -12.88
N TYR A 532 0.41 18.79 -12.73
CA TYR A 532 1.44 18.72 -13.76
C TYR A 532 2.80 18.42 -13.13
N ARG A 533 3.48 17.38 -13.62
CA ARG A 533 4.79 16.94 -13.14
C ARG A 533 5.76 16.79 -14.29
N THR A 534 6.95 17.36 -14.16
CA THR A 534 8.09 17.14 -15.05
C THR A 534 9.14 16.33 -14.31
N VAL A 535 9.70 15.34 -14.98
CA VAL A 535 10.62 14.38 -14.36
C VAL A 535 11.90 14.29 -15.18
N SER A 536 13.03 14.23 -14.47
CA SER A 536 14.30 13.79 -15.00
C SER A 536 14.72 12.48 -14.32
N ARG A 537 15.21 11.54 -15.11
CA ARG A 537 15.55 10.18 -14.67
C ARG A 537 14.32 9.45 -14.10
N LEU A 538 13.17 9.57 -14.79
CA LEU A 538 11.94 8.90 -14.38
C LEU A 538 12.22 7.42 -14.18
N GLN A 539 11.90 6.92 -12.99
CA GLN A 539 12.01 5.51 -12.64
C GLN A 539 10.79 4.76 -13.15
N ASP A 540 11.03 3.57 -13.63
CA ASP A 540 10.01 2.62 -14.04
C ASP A 540 10.55 1.20 -13.84
N GLU A 541 9.72 0.19 -13.96
CA GLU A 541 10.09 -1.20 -13.75
C GLU A 541 9.87 -2.01 -15.01
N GLY A 542 10.74 -3.00 -15.23
CA GLY A 542 10.64 -3.98 -16.27
C GLY A 542 10.94 -5.37 -15.75
N GLN A 543 10.49 -6.38 -16.45
CA GLN A 543 10.75 -7.77 -16.13
C GLN A 543 12.02 -8.24 -16.83
N PHE A 544 12.98 -8.79 -16.06
CA PHE A 544 14.17 -9.42 -16.61
C PHE A 544 13.88 -10.83 -17.10
N GLY A 545 13.99 -11.04 -18.40
CA GLY A 545 13.74 -12.35 -19.01
C GLY A 545 12.30 -12.80 -18.83
N THR A 546 12.11 -14.11 -18.75
CA THR A 546 10.81 -14.76 -18.52
C THR A 546 10.57 -15.09 -17.05
N ALA A 547 11.55 -14.87 -16.19
CA ALA A 547 11.40 -15.00 -14.75
C ALA A 547 10.64 -13.79 -14.19
N LEU A 548 9.85 -13.98 -13.11
CA LEU A 548 9.10 -12.92 -12.42
C LEU A 548 10.03 -12.02 -11.58
N VAL A 549 11.12 -11.55 -12.19
CA VAL A 549 12.10 -10.66 -11.54
C VAL A 549 11.97 -9.27 -12.12
N TYR A 550 11.50 -8.35 -11.30
CA TYR A 550 11.44 -6.96 -11.66
C TYR A 550 12.77 -6.27 -11.47
N SER A 551 13.11 -5.39 -12.40
CA SER A 551 14.29 -4.53 -12.32
C SER A 551 13.93 -3.11 -12.66
N THR A 552 14.46 -2.17 -11.87
CA THR A 552 14.25 -0.74 -12.09
C THR A 552 15.09 -0.27 -13.27
N PHE A 553 14.50 0.57 -14.13
CA PHE A 553 15.20 1.32 -15.16
C PHE A 553 14.81 2.80 -15.12
N ASN A 554 15.53 3.63 -15.87
CA ASN A 554 15.25 5.06 -15.94
C ASN A 554 15.02 5.53 -17.37
N TYR A 555 13.92 6.26 -17.59
CA TYR A 555 13.82 7.19 -18.69
C TYR A 555 14.54 8.50 -18.35
N LYS A 556 15.19 9.12 -19.31
CA LYS A 556 15.85 10.41 -19.13
C LYS A 556 14.86 11.54 -18.81
N TYR A 557 13.69 11.49 -19.43
CA TYR A 557 12.63 12.47 -19.27
C TYR A 557 11.30 11.82 -19.04
N GLY A 558 10.52 12.37 -18.11
CA GLY A 558 9.14 12.00 -17.83
C GLY A 558 8.22 13.21 -17.80
N ARG A 559 6.94 12.98 -18.08
CA ARG A 559 5.84 13.94 -17.94
C ARG A 559 4.60 13.24 -17.44
N VAL A 560 3.99 13.79 -16.39
CA VAL A 560 2.72 13.31 -15.87
C VAL A 560 1.79 14.50 -15.71
N ASN A 561 0.56 14.38 -16.17
CA ASN A 561 -0.45 15.41 -15.97
C ASN A 561 -1.85 14.79 -15.93
N GLY A 562 -2.75 15.45 -15.21
CA GLY A 562 -4.11 14.95 -15.12
C GLY A 562 -5.05 15.89 -14.37
N ALA A 563 -6.27 15.39 -14.20
CA ALA A 563 -7.32 16.06 -13.44
C ALA A 563 -8.17 15.00 -12.73
N GLU A 564 -8.59 15.30 -11.52
CA GLU A 564 -9.40 14.44 -10.66
C GLU A 564 -10.63 15.18 -10.19
N PHE A 565 -11.77 14.51 -10.26
CA PHE A 565 -13.04 14.99 -9.73
C PHE A 565 -13.52 14.04 -8.66
N THR A 566 -13.95 14.59 -7.52
CA THR A 566 -14.54 13.84 -6.40
C THR A 566 -15.88 14.41 -6.03
N ALA A 567 -16.82 13.56 -5.65
CA ALA A 567 -18.10 13.95 -5.10
C ALA A 567 -18.49 13.01 -3.96
N ASN A 568 -18.71 13.56 -2.79
CA ASN A 568 -19.15 12.82 -1.60
C ASN A 568 -20.51 13.32 -1.16
N TYR A 569 -21.41 12.40 -0.83
CA TYR A 569 -22.75 12.67 -0.34
C TYR A 569 -23.01 11.90 0.95
N SER A 570 -23.58 12.56 1.96
CA SER A 570 -23.99 11.91 3.20
C SER A 570 -25.20 12.62 3.79
N ALA A 571 -26.39 12.01 3.70
CA ALA A 571 -27.61 12.54 4.29
C ALA A 571 -28.52 11.40 4.77
N GLY A 572 -28.93 11.45 6.05
CA GLY A 572 -29.81 10.45 6.64
C GLY A 572 -29.26 9.03 6.47
N PRO A 573 -30.06 8.09 5.89
CA PRO A 573 -29.64 6.71 5.71
C PRO A 573 -28.72 6.48 4.50
N LEU A 574 -28.51 7.48 3.65
CA LEU A 574 -27.78 7.37 2.39
C LEU A 574 -26.40 7.99 2.48
N SER A 575 -25.38 7.24 2.09
CA SER A 575 -24.04 7.74 1.78
C SER A 575 -23.61 7.27 0.40
N ALA A 576 -22.94 8.14 -0.35
CA ALA A 576 -22.40 7.83 -1.67
C ALA A 576 -21.12 8.61 -1.93
N TYR A 577 -20.27 8.05 -2.78
CA TYR A 577 -19.09 8.73 -3.30
C TYR A 577 -18.94 8.43 -4.79
N PHE A 578 -18.30 9.34 -5.50
CA PHE A 578 -17.96 9.21 -6.91
C PHE A 578 -16.61 9.88 -7.15
N ASN A 579 -15.69 9.16 -7.79
CA ASN A 579 -14.38 9.64 -8.19
C ASN A 579 -14.20 9.41 -9.69
N PHE A 580 -13.59 10.38 -10.36
CA PHE A 580 -13.23 10.28 -11.76
C PHE A 580 -11.86 10.93 -11.96
N SER A 581 -10.97 10.24 -12.68
CA SER A 581 -9.62 10.75 -12.95
C SER A 581 -9.29 10.62 -14.44
N TYR A 582 -8.64 11.65 -14.95
CA TYR A 582 -7.92 11.64 -16.21
C TYR A 582 -6.43 11.72 -15.93
N THR A 583 -5.65 10.77 -16.44
CA THR A 583 -4.19 10.71 -16.25
C THR A 583 -3.51 10.51 -17.60
N LYS A 584 -2.32 11.12 -17.73
CA LYS A 584 -1.40 10.90 -18.84
C LYS A 584 0.02 10.88 -18.32
N ALA A 585 0.64 9.68 -18.34
CA ALA A 585 2.01 9.46 -17.91
C ALA A 585 2.87 8.99 -19.09
N MET A 586 4.02 9.63 -19.33
CA MET A 586 4.88 9.38 -20.47
C MET A 586 6.36 9.43 -20.11
N GLY A 587 7.15 8.53 -20.72
CA GLY A 587 8.60 8.46 -20.63
C GLY A 587 9.28 8.63 -21.98
N LYS A 588 10.56 9.07 -21.98
CA LYS A 588 11.37 9.24 -23.19
C LYS A 588 12.85 9.01 -22.88
N ASP A 589 13.58 8.36 -23.80
CA ASP A 589 15.04 8.20 -23.78
C ASP A 589 15.51 7.31 -22.62
N VAL A 590 15.54 5.99 -22.81
CA VAL A 590 15.93 5.00 -21.78
C VAL A 590 17.42 5.12 -21.49
N MET A 591 17.78 5.34 -20.21
CA MET A 591 19.16 5.54 -19.76
C MET A 591 19.80 4.29 -19.18
N THR A 592 19.08 3.55 -18.35
CA THR A 592 19.60 2.41 -17.59
C THR A 592 18.79 1.15 -17.88
N SER A 593 19.36 -0.03 -17.62
CA SER A 593 18.71 -1.32 -17.79
C SER A 593 18.05 -1.50 -19.17
N GLN A 594 18.76 -1.04 -20.22
CA GLN A 594 18.27 -1.08 -21.61
C GLN A 594 18.01 -2.49 -22.13
N TYR A 595 18.44 -3.53 -21.42
CA TYR A 595 18.16 -4.94 -21.74
C TYR A 595 16.66 -5.29 -21.68
N ASN A 596 15.85 -4.48 -20.99
CA ASN A 596 14.39 -4.64 -20.97
C ASN A 596 13.71 -4.31 -22.32
N PHE A 597 14.46 -3.77 -23.29
CA PHE A 597 13.89 -3.23 -24.53
C PHE A 597 14.53 -3.85 -25.77
N SER A 598 13.76 -3.99 -26.83
CA SER A 598 14.33 -4.31 -28.14
C SER A 598 15.15 -3.13 -28.70
N PRO A 599 16.13 -3.36 -29.56
CA PRO A 599 16.86 -2.28 -30.25
C PRO A 599 15.94 -1.34 -31.06
N VAL A 600 14.84 -1.85 -31.59
CA VAL A 600 13.85 -1.07 -32.38
C VAL A 600 13.09 -0.11 -31.43
N ASP A 601 12.67 -0.60 -30.27
CA ASP A 601 11.99 0.21 -29.25
C ASP A 601 12.91 1.31 -28.73
N LEU A 602 14.16 0.98 -28.38
CA LEU A 602 15.16 1.95 -27.93
C LEU A 602 15.36 3.07 -28.97
N ALA A 603 15.48 2.71 -30.25
CA ALA A 603 15.65 3.69 -31.33
C ALA A 603 14.44 4.62 -31.45
N TYR A 604 13.23 4.12 -31.25
CA TYR A 604 12.01 4.92 -31.25
C TYR A 604 11.92 5.82 -30.02
N ILE A 605 12.09 5.24 -28.82
CA ILE A 605 11.95 5.92 -27.51
C ILE A 605 13.02 7.01 -27.34
N ALA A 606 14.21 6.86 -27.93
CA ALA A 606 15.27 7.86 -27.89
C ALA A 606 14.80 9.25 -28.35
N ASN A 607 13.86 9.31 -29.31
CA ASN A 607 13.38 10.55 -29.91
C ASN A 607 11.92 10.87 -29.61
N ASN A 608 11.14 9.92 -29.13
CA ASN A 608 9.71 10.05 -28.95
C ASN A 608 9.30 9.76 -27.50
N TYR A 609 8.31 10.50 -26.98
CA TYR A 609 7.63 10.12 -25.76
C TYR A 609 6.70 8.94 -26.04
N ILE A 610 6.75 7.92 -25.20
CA ILE A 610 5.79 6.82 -25.15
C ILE A 610 4.98 6.90 -23.86
N TYR A 611 3.82 6.29 -23.82
CA TYR A 611 3.07 6.10 -22.57
C TYR A 611 3.82 5.11 -21.67
N LEU A 612 3.71 5.27 -20.37
CA LEU A 612 4.13 4.23 -19.45
C LEU A 612 3.16 3.04 -19.56
N ASP A 613 3.62 1.83 -19.31
CA ASP A 613 2.83 0.60 -19.50
C ASP A 613 1.58 0.54 -18.61
N HIS A 614 1.64 1.12 -17.42
CA HIS A 614 0.56 1.24 -16.45
C HIS A 614 -0.26 2.55 -16.58
N ASP A 615 -0.03 3.37 -17.61
CA ASP A 615 -0.89 4.53 -17.90
C ASP A 615 -2.30 4.08 -18.27
N GLN A 616 -3.28 4.49 -17.48
CA GLN A 616 -4.69 4.29 -17.73
C GLN A 616 -5.40 5.64 -17.86
N LYS A 617 -5.85 5.96 -19.07
CA LYS A 617 -6.30 7.31 -19.42
C LYS A 617 -7.44 7.82 -18.58
N PHE A 618 -8.44 6.99 -18.31
CA PHE A 618 -9.59 7.32 -17.46
C PHE A 618 -9.81 6.22 -16.44
N THR A 619 -9.99 6.63 -15.19
CA THR A 619 -10.41 5.76 -14.08
C THR A 619 -11.59 6.36 -13.37
N SER A 620 -12.43 5.51 -12.80
CA SER A 620 -13.52 5.93 -11.95
C SER A 620 -13.81 4.88 -10.88
N SER A 621 -14.09 5.34 -9.68
CA SER A 621 -14.61 4.52 -8.59
C SER A 621 -15.83 5.20 -8.00
N GLY A 622 -16.75 4.41 -7.46
CA GLY A 622 -17.91 4.98 -6.79
C GLY A 622 -18.63 3.94 -5.96
N GLY A 623 -19.32 4.41 -4.94
CA GLY A 623 -20.07 3.55 -4.04
C GLY A 623 -21.32 4.23 -3.51
N LEU A 624 -22.30 3.41 -3.15
CA LEU A 624 -23.55 3.81 -2.54
C LEU A 624 -23.89 2.85 -1.42
N ASN A 625 -24.18 3.39 -0.24
CA ASN A 625 -24.61 2.62 0.92
C ASN A 625 -25.92 3.20 1.46
N TYR A 626 -26.89 2.34 1.73
CA TYR A 626 -28.19 2.70 2.25
C TYR A 626 -28.55 1.88 3.48
N ALA A 627 -28.82 2.54 4.60
CA ALA A 627 -29.30 1.90 5.81
C ALA A 627 -30.82 1.68 5.69
N LEU A 628 -31.26 0.44 5.46
CA LEU A 628 -32.65 0.03 5.47
C LEU A 628 -33.24 0.10 6.88
N SER A 629 -32.42 -0.16 7.88
CA SER A 629 -32.68 -0.01 9.31
C SER A 629 -31.34 0.12 10.06
N ASP A 630 -31.37 0.31 11.37
CA ASP A 630 -30.14 0.34 12.19
C ASP A 630 -29.35 -0.96 12.07
N ALA A 631 -30.06 -2.10 11.90
CA ALA A 631 -29.45 -3.42 11.80
C ALA A 631 -29.11 -3.84 10.35
N THR A 632 -29.75 -3.28 9.32
CA THR A 632 -29.61 -3.76 7.93
C THR A 632 -29.13 -2.66 7.01
N LYS A 633 -28.04 -2.92 6.29
CA LYS A 633 -27.50 -2.01 5.27
C LYS A 633 -27.31 -2.75 3.96
N VAL A 634 -27.49 -2.04 2.86
CA VAL A 634 -27.21 -2.52 1.50
C VAL A 634 -26.21 -1.59 0.84
N GLY A 635 -25.28 -2.15 0.07
CA GLY A 635 -24.24 -1.39 -0.59
C GLY A 635 -23.98 -1.88 -2.00
N ALA A 636 -23.46 -0.98 -2.80
CA ALA A 636 -22.90 -1.25 -4.11
C ALA A 636 -21.70 -0.36 -4.34
N ASP A 637 -20.66 -0.89 -4.92
CA ASP A 637 -19.53 -0.11 -5.44
C ASP A 637 -19.13 -0.59 -6.82
N TYR A 638 -18.39 0.26 -7.52
CA TYR A 638 -17.83 -0.10 -8.82
C TYR A 638 -16.43 0.43 -9.02
N LEU A 639 -15.69 -0.25 -9.89
CA LEU A 639 -14.43 0.18 -10.46
C LEU A 639 -14.56 0.20 -11.99
N PHE A 640 -14.08 1.28 -12.61
CA PHE A 640 -14.00 1.45 -14.04
C PHE A 640 -12.61 1.91 -14.46
N GLY A 641 -12.12 1.38 -15.58
CA GLY A 641 -10.86 1.80 -16.18
C GLY A 641 -10.85 1.59 -17.68
N THR A 642 -10.11 2.44 -18.42
CA THR A 642 -9.97 2.35 -19.89
C THR A 642 -8.88 1.39 -20.34
N GLY A 643 -8.48 0.46 -19.48
CA GLY A 643 -7.42 -0.51 -19.75
C GLY A 643 -6.01 0.08 -19.68
N LEU A 644 -5.05 -0.75 -19.26
CA LEU A 644 -3.63 -0.41 -19.26
C LEU A 644 -3.07 -0.40 -20.68
N ARG A 645 -1.81 0.00 -20.84
CA ARG A 645 -1.15 0.06 -22.14
C ARG A 645 -0.72 -1.34 -22.60
N LYS A 646 -0.66 -1.49 -23.90
CA LYS A 646 -0.07 -2.63 -24.61
C LYS A 646 0.64 -2.14 -25.86
N ASP A 647 1.41 -3.01 -26.49
CA ASP A 647 2.04 -2.67 -27.74
C ASP A 647 1.01 -2.41 -28.85
N GLY A 648 1.38 -1.49 -29.72
CA GLY A 648 0.63 -1.12 -30.91
C GLY A 648 1.57 -0.92 -32.09
N SER A 649 1.35 0.14 -32.85
CA SER A 649 2.29 0.56 -33.89
C SER A 649 3.60 1.12 -33.34
N VAL A 650 3.62 1.45 -32.06
CA VAL A 650 4.76 1.92 -31.28
C VAL A 650 4.71 1.28 -29.89
N PRO A 651 5.84 1.23 -29.14
CA PRO A 651 5.85 0.69 -27.78
C PRO A 651 4.79 1.37 -26.90
N ASN A 652 4.00 0.58 -26.16
CA ASN A 652 2.89 1.03 -25.31
C ASN A 652 1.85 1.94 -26.01
N GLY A 653 1.76 1.86 -27.36
CA GLY A 653 0.89 2.74 -28.15
C GLY A 653 -0.57 2.30 -28.20
N GLY A 654 -0.86 1.06 -27.87
CA GLY A 654 -2.20 0.49 -27.76
C GLY A 654 -2.78 0.60 -26.34
N THR A 655 -4.06 0.25 -26.19
CA THR A 655 -4.74 0.11 -24.90
C THR A 655 -5.50 -1.20 -24.87
N LEU A 656 -5.59 -1.83 -23.72
CA LEU A 656 -6.52 -2.92 -23.46
C LEU A 656 -7.97 -2.39 -23.50
N PRO A 657 -8.97 -3.26 -23.65
CA PRO A 657 -10.37 -2.87 -23.56
C PRO A 657 -10.70 -2.25 -22.21
N ASP A 658 -11.69 -1.36 -22.18
CA ASP A 658 -12.24 -0.85 -20.94
C ASP A 658 -12.94 -1.94 -20.11
N TYR A 659 -12.93 -1.76 -18.80
CA TYR A 659 -13.60 -2.67 -17.88
C TYR A 659 -14.50 -1.92 -16.90
N PHE A 660 -15.51 -2.63 -16.42
CA PHE A 660 -16.43 -2.17 -15.38
C PHE A 660 -16.72 -3.34 -14.44
N GLN A 661 -16.27 -3.23 -13.20
CA GLN A 661 -16.55 -4.20 -12.13
C GLN A 661 -17.58 -3.61 -11.19
N LEU A 662 -18.73 -4.30 -11.02
CA LEU A 662 -19.76 -3.95 -10.06
C LEU A 662 -19.75 -4.96 -8.91
N ASN A 663 -19.73 -4.46 -7.68
CA ASN A 663 -19.81 -5.27 -6.47
C ASN A 663 -21.07 -4.89 -5.69
N LEU A 664 -21.67 -5.86 -5.01
CA LEU A 664 -22.89 -5.69 -4.22
C LEU A 664 -22.69 -6.31 -2.84
N ASN A 665 -23.31 -5.71 -1.82
CA ASN A 665 -23.32 -6.30 -0.49
C ASN A 665 -24.58 -6.01 0.29
N VAL A 666 -24.87 -6.88 1.24
CA VAL A 666 -25.86 -6.68 2.29
C VAL A 666 -25.26 -7.08 3.61
N SER A 667 -25.39 -6.24 4.63
CA SER A 667 -25.00 -6.55 6.00
C SER A 667 -26.21 -6.52 6.93
N HIS A 668 -26.18 -7.40 7.95
CA HIS A 668 -27.21 -7.46 8.97
C HIS A 668 -26.61 -7.84 10.33
N ASP A 669 -27.03 -7.13 11.37
CA ASP A 669 -26.65 -7.33 12.75
C ASP A 669 -27.75 -8.12 13.48
N PHE A 670 -27.54 -9.43 13.67
CA PHE A 670 -28.45 -10.26 14.46
C PHE A 670 -28.16 -10.07 15.95
N THR A 671 -29.20 -9.83 16.73
CA THR A 671 -29.12 -9.74 18.19
C THR A 671 -29.77 -10.96 18.84
N PHE A 672 -29.02 -11.68 19.68
CA PHE A 672 -29.50 -12.86 20.38
C PHE A 672 -29.39 -12.64 21.89
N ASP A 673 -30.40 -13.04 22.66
CA ASP A 673 -30.52 -12.78 24.12
C ASP A 673 -29.32 -13.27 24.94
N HIS A 674 -28.72 -14.40 24.56
CA HIS A 674 -27.60 -15.01 25.30
C HIS A 674 -26.27 -15.00 24.55
N PHE A 675 -26.29 -14.69 23.27
CA PHE A 675 -25.08 -14.71 22.42
C PHE A 675 -24.60 -13.28 22.07
N GLY A 676 -25.47 -12.27 22.26
CA GLY A 676 -25.18 -10.88 21.87
C GLY A 676 -25.30 -10.65 20.38
N GLN A 677 -24.57 -9.68 19.84
CA GLN A 677 -24.62 -9.32 18.40
C GLN A 677 -23.72 -10.23 17.58
N LEU A 678 -24.23 -10.66 16.43
CA LEU A 678 -23.51 -11.34 15.36
C LEU A 678 -23.62 -10.47 14.09
N HIS A 679 -22.51 -9.91 13.68
CA HIS A 679 -22.42 -9.13 12.44
C HIS A 679 -22.27 -10.08 11.26
N THR A 680 -23.12 -9.92 10.26
CA THR A 680 -23.10 -10.75 9.05
C THR A 680 -23.02 -9.87 7.81
N GLN A 681 -22.26 -10.29 6.81
CA GLN A 681 -22.18 -9.59 5.53
C GLN A 681 -22.11 -10.60 4.39
N LEU A 682 -22.99 -10.46 3.41
CA LEU A 682 -22.99 -11.22 2.16
C LEU A 682 -22.54 -10.28 1.04
N ALA A 683 -21.52 -10.69 0.29
CA ALA A 683 -20.91 -9.91 -0.78
C ALA A 683 -20.93 -10.66 -2.10
N LEU A 684 -21.22 -9.96 -3.19
CA LEU A 684 -21.12 -10.44 -4.56
C LEU A 684 -20.11 -9.56 -5.32
N ILE A 685 -18.91 -10.05 -5.52
CA ILE A 685 -17.83 -9.37 -6.24
C ILE A 685 -17.98 -9.64 -7.74
N ASN A 686 -17.72 -8.63 -8.56
CA ASN A 686 -17.91 -8.66 -10.02
C ASN A 686 -19.29 -9.26 -10.39
N ALA A 687 -20.36 -8.65 -9.88
CA ALA A 687 -21.74 -9.16 -9.99
C ALA A 687 -22.17 -9.42 -11.44
N LEU A 688 -21.65 -8.64 -12.38
CA LEU A 688 -21.92 -8.78 -13.82
C LEU A 688 -21.08 -9.87 -14.49
N ASP A 689 -20.13 -10.48 -13.75
CA ASP A 689 -19.15 -11.47 -14.26
C ASP A 689 -18.42 -10.99 -15.53
N ARG A 690 -18.03 -9.72 -15.54
CA ARG A 690 -17.24 -9.18 -16.66
C ARG A 690 -15.86 -9.81 -16.66
N THR A 691 -15.47 -10.32 -17.81
CA THR A 691 -14.10 -10.73 -18.08
C THR A 691 -13.34 -9.51 -18.55
N TYR A 692 -12.24 -9.21 -17.91
CA TYR A 692 -11.37 -8.11 -18.30
C TYR A 692 -9.90 -8.47 -18.07
N GLU A 693 -9.07 -7.91 -18.90
CA GLU A 693 -7.64 -8.17 -18.95
C GLU A 693 -6.89 -6.98 -18.33
N LEU A 694 -5.95 -7.25 -17.44
CA LEU A 694 -5.06 -6.26 -16.85
C LEU A 694 -3.80 -6.10 -17.69
N ARG A 695 -3.27 -7.22 -18.24
CA ARG A 695 -2.12 -7.30 -19.14
C ARG A 695 -2.38 -8.33 -20.23
N ASP A 696 -1.89 -8.10 -21.43
CA ASP A 696 -1.95 -9.09 -22.53
C ASP A 696 -0.58 -9.74 -22.81
N GLY A 697 0.43 -9.41 -22.02
CA GLY A 697 1.77 -9.94 -22.17
C GLY A 697 2.61 -9.21 -23.22
N THR A 698 2.15 -8.08 -23.74
CA THR A 698 2.93 -7.21 -24.65
C THR A 698 3.28 -5.88 -23.97
N GLY A 699 4.20 -5.15 -24.58
CA GLY A 699 4.67 -3.88 -24.04
C GLY A 699 5.85 -4.01 -23.08
N ILE A 700 6.16 -2.91 -22.45
CA ILE A 700 7.16 -2.82 -21.39
C ILE A 700 6.47 -3.22 -20.09
N GLY A 701 7.07 -4.05 -19.25
CA GLY A 701 6.47 -4.52 -18.01
C GLY A 701 6.30 -6.04 -17.98
N VAL A 702 5.11 -6.55 -17.62
CA VAL A 702 4.88 -7.99 -17.48
C VAL A 702 4.62 -8.67 -18.80
N GLY A 703 5.45 -9.65 -19.15
CA GLY A 703 5.37 -10.42 -20.40
C GLY A 703 4.37 -11.58 -20.38
N ALA A 704 3.35 -11.55 -19.51
CA ALA A 704 2.32 -12.57 -19.38
C ALA A 704 0.92 -11.97 -19.41
N PRO A 705 -0.09 -12.62 -20.02
CA PRO A 705 -1.48 -12.20 -19.93
C PRO A 705 -1.98 -12.35 -18.48
N GLN A 706 -2.83 -11.43 -18.04
CA GLN A 706 -3.40 -11.44 -16.69
C GLN A 706 -4.82 -10.90 -16.72
N TYR A 707 -5.74 -11.59 -16.05
CA TYR A 707 -7.15 -11.24 -15.98
C TYR A 707 -7.57 -10.85 -14.57
N GLY A 708 -8.43 -9.87 -14.47
CA GLY A 708 -9.06 -9.49 -13.22
C GLY A 708 -10.00 -10.58 -12.65
N PRO A 709 -10.41 -10.45 -11.37
CA PRO A 709 -11.19 -11.48 -10.69
C PRO A 709 -12.55 -11.70 -11.34
N ARG A 710 -12.94 -12.97 -11.47
CA ARG A 710 -14.26 -13.37 -11.91
C ARG A 710 -15.27 -13.27 -10.75
N ARG A 711 -16.58 -13.42 -11.05
CA ARG A 711 -17.64 -13.31 -10.05
C ARG A 711 -17.45 -14.28 -8.89
N GLY A 712 -17.49 -13.74 -7.67
CA GLY A 712 -17.41 -14.49 -6.43
C GLY A 712 -18.48 -14.08 -5.42
N LEU A 713 -19.01 -15.03 -4.66
CA LEU A 713 -19.95 -14.85 -3.55
C LEU A 713 -19.25 -15.17 -2.24
N TYR A 714 -19.36 -14.26 -1.25
CA TYR A 714 -18.66 -14.39 0.04
C TYR A 714 -19.61 -14.09 1.19
N LEU A 715 -19.42 -14.83 2.30
CA LEU A 715 -20.13 -14.63 3.57
C LEU A 715 -19.11 -14.33 4.66
N SER A 716 -19.27 -13.21 5.34
CA SER A 716 -18.49 -12.82 6.51
C SER A 716 -19.36 -12.88 7.76
N LEU A 717 -18.82 -13.44 8.82
CA LEU A 717 -19.42 -13.51 10.14
C LEU A 717 -18.43 -12.94 11.15
N GLN A 718 -18.89 -12.07 12.07
CA GLN A 718 -18.06 -11.53 13.15
C GLN A 718 -18.86 -11.47 14.44
N LYS A 719 -18.22 -11.83 15.52
CA LYS A 719 -18.74 -11.75 16.89
C LYS A 719 -17.80 -10.94 17.73
N ASP A 720 -18.33 -9.86 18.35
CA ASP A 720 -17.63 -9.06 19.33
C ASP A 720 -17.94 -9.55 20.76
N PHE A 721 -17.01 -9.41 21.68
CA PHE A 721 -17.10 -9.83 23.08
C PHE A 721 -16.35 -8.91 24.04
#